data_52a055093cb0854f289a8de392a5ec60
#
_entry.id   52a055093cb0854f289a8de392a5ec60
#
_cell.length_a   1.000
_cell.length_b   1.000
_cell.length_c   1.000
_cell.angle_alpha   90.00
_cell.angle_beta   90.00
_cell.angle_gamma   90.00
#
_symmetry.space_group_name_H-M   'P 1'
#
loop_
_entity.id
_entity.type
_entity.pdbx_description
1 polymer ?
#
loop_
_entity_poly.entity_id
_entity_poly.type
_entity_poly.pdbx_seq_one_letter_code
_entity_poly.pdbx_strand_id
1 'polypeptide(L)'
;MGKTQQSGCAVSVLFFPSGDEEQDRRTLGGLHRQGREIQVIPVEPGEDPSGRAKAYNRALKQAAGRFVSVAGGGDRIPSGYYRRMLKKIHKLAGSRPVPVWMPHRQFLSFSLLQTPIFEEKSCRRDTIVSLDLNCRTWPVFLSGVLLDTATARRYPMTSALGWEAEKDMLLRLLLDNRLVGFVPTLTYGYAQPQDIHFDWFAGMFDPDWYIPSVRNFLLPLLKESQSRFGEIPLFLQCFCIYYIRCRLEANSNNRNKHVLDDGQVLAYRDALHEALAFLSDAAILNLPDVAICQSAPNVHQMLMQLKRNDWSMMYQPYLFKTLLLGTGETVAYSKDSMRVRMEFIDYRDGKWEIDGSVPALFSLDDVRLYVCRNDEEFDLTYNQRYSLTKYFGVSAFKRYTFHVSIPLLEDEVQQDIQFRLQAGGMTYPLSPEYSSHFSRLSGKLRFQYWRFGRFIAYHAGNRITIRRSRWWYTAYREIRSWGELLCSRSMLEKRVLLLRMLYFITRPWYRRRRIWLFYDKIYKGGDSSEYLFRYAKKQTDGIHKYYLLDPSCPDWKRMKREGYHPLRRHSIRHRMIFLNADMVIASNSTVFPFNGYSMGLSAYIRGIPDFHVVCVQHGMSVQKIAVAQNRLRDNTRLYFCASRYEIENLSHPVYDYQGYDALKLTGVPRYDGLVNEDKKQILISPTWRMQAARLVTKSESVQRDYNPLFKQTSYFKVYNSLINDERLIAAAKKYGYTIAYVLHPIISPQAEDFDTNEYVRIIPSTGDMSYEQMFRESSLMVTDFSGVQFDFAYMRKPLVYLHHHDIPQHYEEGTFHYDTMAFGEICHTNDELIDLLCGYMRDGCRMKEEYRRRADDFFAFRDRNNCQRIYDIMLDYQKEKIDPVRHHR
;
A
#
# COMPACT_ATOMS: atom_id res chain seq x y z
N MET A 1 50.89 18.03 -44.16
CA MET A 1 49.88 18.83 -43.43
C MET A 1 48.91 17.86 -42.74
N GLY A 2 49.18 17.60 -41.46
CA GLY A 2 48.41 16.65 -40.65
C GLY A 2 47.09 17.23 -40.22
N LYS A 3 46.00 16.55 -40.51
CA LYS A 3 44.71 16.77 -39.87
C LYS A 3 44.77 16.14 -38.46
N THR A 4 45.06 16.94 -37.48
CA THR A 4 44.76 16.59 -36.06
C THR A 4 43.25 16.43 -35.89
N GLN A 5 42.77 15.18 -35.93
CA GLN A 5 41.46 14.86 -35.42
C GLN A 5 41.46 15.10 -33.88
N GLN A 6 40.94 16.23 -33.44
CA GLN A 6 40.46 16.33 -32.05
C GLN A 6 39.40 15.24 -31.86
N SER A 7 39.74 14.22 -31.08
CA SER A 7 38.76 13.20 -30.59
C SER A 7 37.83 13.91 -29.62
N GLY A 8 36.78 14.56 -30.14
CA GLY A 8 35.80 15.29 -29.35
C GLY A 8 34.98 14.31 -28.51
N CYS A 9 34.79 14.62 -27.24
CA CYS A 9 33.83 13.96 -26.39
C CYS A 9 32.42 13.94 -27.06
N ALA A 10 31.79 12.76 -27.09
CA ALA A 10 30.48 12.63 -27.73
C ALA A 10 29.34 12.89 -26.74
N VAL A 11 29.50 12.50 -25.47
CA VAL A 11 28.49 12.67 -24.44
C VAL A 11 29.10 13.18 -23.15
N SER A 12 28.53 14.22 -22.56
CA SER A 12 28.84 14.66 -21.20
C SER A 12 27.78 14.15 -20.26
N VAL A 13 28.18 13.43 -19.20
CA VAL A 13 27.28 12.90 -18.19
C VAL A 13 27.43 13.71 -16.91
N LEU A 14 26.35 14.39 -16.52
CA LEU A 14 26.25 15.10 -15.26
C LEU A 14 25.89 14.08 -14.18
N PHE A 15 26.83 13.81 -13.28
CA PHE A 15 26.64 12.82 -12.23
C PHE A 15 26.24 13.48 -10.91
N PHE A 16 25.06 13.14 -10.41
CA PHE A 16 24.54 13.57 -9.12
C PHE A 16 24.72 12.47 -8.08
N PRO A 17 25.56 12.65 -7.05
CA PRO A 17 25.75 11.65 -6.01
C PRO A 17 24.47 11.46 -5.18
N SER A 18 24.29 10.23 -4.69
CA SER A 18 23.15 9.87 -3.86
C SER A 18 23.36 10.15 -2.37
N GLY A 19 24.60 10.40 -1.96
CA GLY A 19 25.02 10.44 -0.57
C GLY A 19 25.35 9.06 0.02
N ASP A 20 25.15 7.97 -0.73
CA ASP A 20 25.60 6.61 -0.39
C ASP A 20 26.87 6.30 -1.20
N GLU A 21 28.01 6.28 -0.52
CA GLU A 21 29.32 6.09 -1.17
C GLU A 21 29.40 4.78 -1.96
N GLU A 22 28.76 3.71 -1.52
CA GLU A 22 28.82 2.43 -2.22
C GLU A 22 28.02 2.48 -3.52
N GLN A 23 26.83 3.07 -3.49
CA GLN A 23 25.98 3.26 -4.66
C GLN A 23 26.66 4.19 -5.67
N ASP A 24 27.20 5.29 -5.20
CA ASP A 24 27.89 6.29 -6.02
C ASP A 24 29.12 5.68 -6.70
N ARG A 25 29.92 4.94 -5.96
CA ARG A 25 31.11 4.22 -6.49
C ARG A 25 30.72 3.22 -7.56
N ARG A 26 29.63 2.48 -7.39
CA ARG A 26 29.11 1.52 -8.38
C ARG A 26 28.69 2.21 -9.67
N THR A 27 27.97 3.33 -9.58
CA THR A 27 27.53 4.09 -10.75
C THR A 27 28.70 4.73 -11.48
N LEU A 28 29.60 5.41 -10.76
CA LEU A 28 30.82 5.99 -11.34
C LEU A 28 31.68 4.92 -12.02
N GLY A 29 31.87 3.76 -11.40
CA GLY A 29 32.56 2.63 -12.03
C GLY A 29 31.85 2.14 -13.32
N GLY A 30 30.50 2.20 -13.36
CA GLY A 30 29.71 1.94 -14.56
C GLY A 30 29.95 2.99 -15.65
N LEU A 31 30.02 4.28 -15.29
CA LEU A 31 30.29 5.38 -16.20
C LEU A 31 31.72 5.32 -16.77
N HIS A 32 32.72 5.08 -15.96
CA HIS A 32 34.13 4.98 -16.41
C HIS A 32 34.32 3.82 -17.40
N ARG A 33 33.57 2.74 -17.28
CA ARG A 33 33.59 1.62 -18.25
C ARG A 33 32.89 1.90 -19.59
N GLN A 34 32.30 3.09 -19.77
CA GLN A 34 31.63 3.43 -21.05
C GLN A 34 32.63 3.83 -22.18
N GLY A 35 33.89 4.13 -21.85
CA GLY A 35 34.92 4.42 -22.81
C GLY A 35 35.29 5.92 -22.87
N ARG A 36 36.30 6.22 -23.74
CA ARG A 36 36.91 7.58 -23.83
C ARG A 36 36.00 8.62 -24.51
N GLU A 37 34.89 8.24 -25.04
CA GLU A 37 33.92 9.12 -25.71
C GLU A 37 33.04 9.89 -24.73
N ILE A 38 33.20 9.65 -23.42
CA ILE A 38 32.32 10.17 -22.37
C ILE A 38 33.11 11.04 -21.39
N GLN A 39 32.60 12.25 -21.19
CA GLN A 39 33.01 13.13 -20.11
C GLN A 39 32.09 12.92 -18.92
N VAL A 40 32.61 12.63 -17.75
CA VAL A 40 31.82 12.59 -16.51
C VAL A 40 32.10 13.88 -15.73
N ILE A 41 31.04 14.60 -15.40
CA ILE A 41 31.08 15.85 -14.64
C ILE A 41 30.37 15.62 -13.32
N PRO A 42 31.12 15.50 -12.20
CA PRO A 42 30.51 15.42 -10.88
C PRO A 42 29.74 16.73 -10.57
N VAL A 43 28.53 16.62 -10.06
CA VAL A 43 27.72 17.77 -9.71
C VAL A 43 27.53 17.77 -8.21
N GLU A 44 28.00 18.80 -7.54
CA GLU A 44 27.72 19.01 -6.12
C GLU A 44 26.24 19.38 -5.98
N PRO A 45 25.44 18.52 -5.39
CA PRO A 45 24.03 18.82 -5.21
C PRO A 45 23.88 19.97 -4.21
N GLY A 46 23.03 20.95 -4.54
CA GLY A 46 22.59 21.93 -3.56
C GLY A 46 21.75 21.28 -2.46
N GLU A 47 21.68 21.90 -1.30
CA GLU A 47 20.90 21.41 -0.15
C GLU A 47 19.38 21.43 -0.40
N ASP A 48 18.96 22.27 -1.34
CA ASP A 48 17.55 22.47 -1.71
C ASP A 48 17.31 22.30 -3.23
N PRO A 49 16.05 22.18 -3.68
CA PRO A 49 15.72 22.05 -5.09
C PRO A 49 16.22 23.21 -5.98
N SER A 50 16.26 24.44 -5.45
CA SER A 50 16.79 25.62 -6.15
C SER A 50 18.30 25.53 -6.35
N GLY A 51 19.03 25.11 -5.31
CA GLY A 51 20.48 24.90 -5.36
C GLY A 51 20.86 23.84 -6.39
N ARG A 52 20.11 22.78 -6.49
CA ARG A 52 20.33 21.71 -7.46
C ARG A 52 20.11 22.17 -8.91
N ALA A 53 19.08 22.98 -9.18
CA ALA A 53 18.88 23.58 -10.50
C ALA A 53 20.07 24.48 -10.91
N LYS A 54 20.60 25.28 -9.97
CA LYS A 54 21.81 26.09 -10.19
C LYS A 54 23.03 25.21 -10.46
N ALA A 55 23.19 24.11 -9.75
CA ALA A 55 24.29 23.15 -9.92
C ALA A 55 24.22 22.48 -11.30
N TYR A 56 23.04 22.04 -11.74
CA TYR A 56 22.83 21.54 -13.11
C TYR A 56 23.27 22.56 -14.16
N ASN A 57 22.80 23.80 -14.05
CA ASN A 57 23.14 24.84 -15.01
C ASN A 57 24.66 25.15 -15.07
N ARG A 58 25.33 25.09 -13.93
CA ARG A 58 26.81 25.24 -13.87
C ARG A 58 27.52 24.08 -14.58
N ALA A 59 27.09 22.85 -14.29
CA ALA A 59 27.66 21.66 -14.90
C ALA A 59 27.38 21.59 -16.41
N LEU A 60 26.20 22.02 -16.87
CA LEU A 60 25.85 22.09 -18.29
C LEU A 60 26.79 23.03 -19.08
N LYS A 61 27.27 24.13 -18.49
CA LYS A 61 28.23 25.00 -19.11
C LYS A 61 29.57 24.30 -19.36
N GLN A 62 29.96 23.35 -18.53
CA GLN A 62 31.19 22.57 -18.63
C GLN A 62 31.10 21.40 -19.61
N ALA A 63 29.89 21.03 -20.03
CA ALA A 63 29.65 19.90 -20.92
C ALA A 63 30.29 20.16 -22.30
N ALA A 64 31.28 19.35 -22.72
CA ALA A 64 31.96 19.43 -24.01
C ALA A 64 31.34 18.49 -25.06
N GLY A 65 30.57 17.52 -24.66
CA GLY A 65 29.95 16.56 -25.57
C GLY A 65 28.82 17.14 -26.41
N ARG A 66 28.63 16.55 -27.60
CA ARG A 66 27.50 16.88 -28.46
C ARG A 66 26.17 16.65 -27.74
N PHE A 67 26.10 15.61 -26.91
CA PHE A 67 24.94 15.30 -26.07
C PHE A 67 25.32 15.45 -24.60
N VAL A 68 24.33 15.85 -23.80
CA VAL A 68 24.39 15.82 -22.34
C VAL A 68 23.38 14.81 -21.81
N SER A 69 23.75 14.08 -20.77
CA SER A 69 22.92 13.13 -20.05
C SER A 69 23.06 13.34 -18.56
N VAL A 70 22.07 12.90 -17.78
CA VAL A 70 22.13 12.92 -16.32
C VAL A 70 22.19 11.48 -15.80
N ALA A 71 22.98 11.25 -14.75
CA ALA A 71 23.02 10.00 -14.02
C ALA A 71 23.00 10.26 -12.51
N GLY A 72 22.24 9.51 -11.77
CA GLY A 72 22.16 9.54 -10.31
C GLY A 72 22.98 8.41 -9.66
N GLY A 73 23.40 8.61 -8.42
CA GLY A 73 24.00 7.55 -7.62
C GLY A 73 23.06 6.36 -7.46
N GLY A 74 23.57 5.13 -7.67
CA GLY A 74 22.78 3.91 -7.67
C GLY A 74 22.23 3.49 -9.03
N ASP A 75 22.22 4.35 -10.06
CA ASP A 75 21.80 4.00 -11.41
C ASP A 75 22.63 2.86 -12.00
N ARG A 76 21.96 1.97 -12.75
CA ARG A 76 22.61 0.87 -13.46
C ARG A 76 22.71 1.18 -14.94
N ILE A 77 23.91 1.47 -15.38
CA ILE A 77 24.22 1.80 -16.76
C ILE A 77 24.84 0.58 -17.44
N PRO A 78 24.18 -0.07 -18.40
CA PRO A 78 24.73 -1.24 -19.08
C PRO A 78 26.01 -0.90 -19.83
N SER A 79 26.95 -1.84 -19.90
CA SER A 79 28.21 -1.66 -20.63
C SER A 79 27.97 -1.22 -22.09
N GLY A 80 28.69 -0.18 -22.53
CA GLY A 80 28.58 0.38 -23.86
C GLY A 80 27.23 1.05 -24.17
N TYR A 81 26.46 1.43 -23.13
CA TYR A 81 25.14 2.08 -23.27
C TYR A 81 25.22 3.30 -24.17
N TYR A 82 26.05 4.28 -23.85
CA TYR A 82 26.15 5.54 -24.61
C TYR A 82 26.63 5.31 -26.04
N ARG A 83 27.62 4.45 -26.27
CA ARG A 83 28.06 4.11 -27.63
C ARG A 83 26.94 3.48 -28.47
N ARG A 84 26.19 2.58 -27.88
CA ARG A 84 25.02 1.96 -28.58
C ARG A 84 23.93 2.99 -28.85
N MET A 85 23.68 3.89 -27.89
CA MET A 85 22.72 4.98 -28.06
C MET A 85 23.12 5.90 -29.22
N LEU A 86 24.37 6.35 -29.27
CA LEU A 86 24.91 7.19 -30.35
C LEU A 86 24.78 6.51 -31.74
N LYS A 87 25.07 5.21 -31.84
CA LYS A 87 24.87 4.45 -33.08
C LYS A 87 23.41 4.44 -33.54
N LYS A 88 22.48 4.29 -32.58
CA LYS A 88 21.04 4.33 -32.87
C LYS A 88 20.59 5.73 -33.29
N ILE A 89 21.05 6.75 -32.59
CA ILE A 89 20.80 8.16 -32.93
C ILE A 89 21.28 8.44 -34.37
N HIS A 90 22.52 8.07 -34.68
CA HIS A 90 23.05 8.27 -36.04
C HIS A 90 22.23 7.59 -37.13
N LYS A 91 21.79 6.34 -36.87
CA LYS A 91 20.95 5.57 -37.80
C LYS A 91 19.57 6.16 -37.99
N LEU A 92 18.93 6.67 -36.93
CA LEU A 92 17.53 7.09 -36.92
C LEU A 92 17.36 8.57 -37.30
N ALA A 93 18.24 9.44 -36.80
CA ALA A 93 18.09 10.88 -36.98
C ALA A 93 18.32 11.31 -38.45
N GLY A 94 19.29 10.69 -39.14
CA GLY A 94 19.68 11.18 -40.47
C GLY A 94 20.04 12.66 -40.42
N SER A 95 19.35 13.48 -41.17
CA SER A 95 19.45 14.94 -41.18
C SER A 95 18.44 15.65 -40.27
N ARG A 96 17.55 14.92 -39.58
CA ARG A 96 16.49 15.48 -38.74
C ARG A 96 17.06 15.94 -37.40
N PRO A 97 16.81 17.17 -36.96
CA PRO A 97 17.20 17.64 -35.62
C PRO A 97 16.24 17.08 -34.59
N VAL A 98 16.64 16.05 -33.86
CA VAL A 98 15.91 15.48 -32.72
C VAL A 98 16.69 15.77 -31.45
N PRO A 99 16.23 16.73 -30.64
CA PRO A 99 17.03 17.20 -29.48
C PRO A 99 16.98 16.29 -28.26
N VAL A 100 16.00 15.39 -28.17
CA VAL A 100 15.74 14.53 -27.01
C VAL A 100 15.72 13.07 -27.43
N TRP A 101 16.55 12.23 -26.78
CA TRP A 101 16.61 10.79 -27.01
C TRP A 101 16.46 10.05 -25.70
N MET A 102 15.48 9.16 -25.61
CA MET A 102 15.20 8.38 -24.39
C MET A 102 15.28 6.88 -24.60
N PRO A 103 15.87 6.12 -23.66
CA PRO A 103 15.88 4.67 -23.66
C PRO A 103 14.57 4.12 -23.06
N HIS A 104 14.42 2.80 -23.07
CA HIS A 104 13.55 2.14 -22.09
C HIS A 104 14.13 2.28 -20.69
N ARG A 105 13.33 2.70 -19.71
CA ARG A 105 13.75 2.92 -18.34
C ARG A 105 13.17 1.89 -17.39
N GLN A 106 14.03 1.21 -16.65
CA GLN A 106 13.66 0.20 -15.68
C GLN A 106 13.92 0.72 -14.27
N PHE A 107 12.89 0.76 -13.42
CA PHE A 107 13.06 1.08 -12.01
C PHE A 107 13.71 -0.09 -11.28
N LEU A 108 14.74 0.20 -10.49
CA LEU A 108 15.51 -0.78 -9.73
C LEU A 108 15.00 -0.91 -8.28
N SER A 109 14.27 0.07 -7.80
CA SER A 109 13.60 0.05 -6.49
C SER A 109 12.09 -0.06 -6.64
N PHE A 110 11.48 -0.95 -5.87
CA PHE A 110 10.03 -1.01 -5.73
C PHE A 110 9.56 0.11 -4.79
N SER A 111 9.08 1.20 -5.36
CA SER A 111 8.20 2.10 -4.63
C SER A 111 6.76 1.64 -4.87
N LEU A 112 5.91 1.67 -3.83
CA LEU A 112 4.45 1.48 -3.97
C LEU A 112 3.81 2.48 -4.93
N LEU A 113 4.53 3.55 -5.21
CA LEU A 113 4.20 4.61 -6.13
C LEU A 113 5.17 4.49 -7.32
N GLN A 114 4.83 3.62 -8.25
CA GLN A 114 5.56 3.56 -9.52
C GLN A 114 5.40 4.89 -10.23
N THR A 115 6.51 5.55 -10.49
CA THR A 115 6.53 6.75 -11.33
C THR A 115 6.08 6.36 -12.74
N PRO A 116 5.13 7.08 -13.35
CA PRO A 116 4.74 6.77 -14.72
C PRO A 116 5.91 7.03 -15.62
N ILE A 117 6.14 6.07 -16.43
CA ILE A 117 7.02 6.23 -17.58
C ILE A 117 6.10 6.47 -18.76
N PHE A 118 6.23 7.64 -19.36
CA PHE A 118 5.60 7.92 -20.64
C PHE A 118 6.40 7.16 -21.70
N GLU A 119 6.07 5.88 -21.86
CA GLU A 119 6.63 5.01 -22.84
C GLU A 119 5.50 4.24 -23.54
N GLU A 120 5.45 4.31 -24.86
CA GLU A 120 4.51 3.52 -25.62
C GLU A 120 4.86 2.04 -25.49
N LYS A 121 4.09 1.30 -24.70
CA LYS A 121 4.31 -0.14 -24.45
C LYS A 121 4.21 -1.01 -25.69
N SER A 122 3.50 -0.55 -26.70
CA SER A 122 3.37 -1.23 -28.00
C SER A 122 4.58 -1.01 -28.90
N CYS A 123 5.35 0.05 -28.67
CA CYS A 123 6.51 0.39 -29.46
C CYS A 123 7.73 -0.43 -29.05
N ARG A 124 8.01 -1.49 -29.80
CA ARG A 124 9.18 -2.38 -29.57
C ARG A 124 10.36 -2.07 -30.46
N ARG A 125 10.26 -1.08 -31.32
CA ARG A 125 11.29 -0.68 -32.29
C ARG A 125 11.78 0.72 -32.00
N ASP A 126 13.08 0.92 -32.22
CA ASP A 126 13.69 2.24 -32.15
C ASP A 126 13.05 3.16 -33.21
N THR A 127 12.61 4.35 -32.79
CA THR A 127 11.85 5.27 -33.68
C THR A 127 12.00 6.71 -33.24
N ILE A 128 11.61 7.63 -34.12
CA ILE A 128 11.37 9.03 -33.78
C ILE A 128 9.86 9.24 -33.68
N VAL A 129 9.45 9.81 -32.55
CA VAL A 129 8.06 10.06 -32.18
C VAL A 129 7.76 11.54 -32.36
N SER A 130 6.68 11.88 -33.05
CA SER A 130 6.09 13.21 -33.04
C SER A 130 5.09 13.29 -31.89
N LEU A 131 5.21 14.28 -31.02
CA LEU A 131 4.32 14.50 -29.90
C LEU A 131 2.92 14.95 -30.31
N ASP A 132 2.76 15.43 -31.53
CA ASP A 132 1.45 15.76 -32.10
C ASP A 132 0.66 14.49 -32.48
N LEU A 133 1.36 13.40 -32.82
CA LEU A 133 0.75 12.11 -33.16
C LEU A 133 0.73 11.12 -32.01
N ASN A 134 1.72 11.23 -31.10
CA ASN A 134 1.86 10.36 -29.93
C ASN A 134 2.16 11.20 -28.70
N CYS A 135 1.12 11.56 -27.99
CA CYS A 135 1.21 12.40 -26.81
C CYS A 135 1.80 11.71 -25.55
N ARG A 136 2.22 10.43 -25.64
CA ARG A 136 2.58 9.61 -24.47
C ARG A 136 4.03 9.18 -24.40
N THR A 137 4.83 9.41 -25.44
CA THR A 137 6.21 8.93 -25.51
C THR A 137 7.18 10.08 -25.43
N TRP A 138 7.54 10.46 -24.21
CA TRP A 138 8.49 11.54 -23.93
C TRP A 138 9.05 11.42 -22.49
N PRO A 139 10.25 11.99 -22.20
CA PRO A 139 10.82 11.91 -20.87
C PRO A 139 10.14 12.88 -19.89
N VAL A 140 9.89 12.42 -18.66
CA VAL A 140 9.42 13.26 -17.56
C VAL A 140 10.61 13.78 -16.74
N PHE A 141 11.75 13.12 -16.83
CA PHE A 141 12.99 13.44 -16.12
C PHE A 141 14.22 13.05 -16.97
N LEU A 142 15.37 13.60 -16.61
CA LEU A 142 16.58 13.55 -17.43
C LEU A 142 17.43 12.30 -17.28
N SER A 143 17.28 11.52 -16.19
CA SER A 143 18.14 10.36 -15.95
C SER A 143 18.12 9.37 -17.10
N GLY A 144 19.30 9.12 -17.70
CA GLY A 144 19.48 8.25 -18.84
C GLY A 144 19.02 8.82 -20.20
N VAL A 145 18.48 10.03 -20.22
CA VAL A 145 18.09 10.74 -21.46
C VAL A 145 19.31 11.44 -22.04
N LEU A 146 19.44 11.49 -23.37
CA LEU A 146 20.42 12.29 -24.07
C LEU A 146 19.73 13.51 -24.67
N LEU A 147 20.19 14.69 -24.26
CA LEU A 147 19.79 15.96 -24.84
C LEU A 147 20.90 16.50 -25.75
N ASP A 148 20.54 17.05 -26.87
CA ASP A 148 21.48 17.87 -27.64
C ASP A 148 21.99 19.03 -26.79
N THR A 149 23.29 19.11 -26.58
CA THR A 149 23.88 20.07 -25.62
C THR A 149 23.63 21.52 -26.01
N ALA A 150 23.72 21.85 -27.32
CA ALA A 150 23.44 23.19 -27.78
C ALA A 150 21.99 23.57 -27.54
N THR A 151 21.08 22.64 -27.75
CA THR A 151 19.66 22.81 -27.45
C THR A 151 19.42 22.92 -25.95
N ALA A 152 19.98 22.04 -25.13
CA ALA A 152 19.82 22.09 -23.68
C ALA A 152 20.28 23.44 -23.06
N ARG A 153 21.37 24.03 -23.59
CA ARG A 153 21.86 25.34 -23.13
C ARG A 153 20.88 26.49 -23.40
N ARG A 154 20.01 26.38 -24.39
CA ARG A 154 18.98 27.38 -24.66
C ARG A 154 17.81 27.35 -23.67
N TYR A 155 17.66 26.21 -22.94
CA TYR A 155 16.63 26.01 -21.96
C TYR A 155 17.27 25.70 -20.59
N PRO A 156 17.82 26.68 -19.89
CA PRO A 156 18.38 26.45 -18.55
C PRO A 156 17.24 26.17 -17.55
N MET A 157 17.55 25.43 -16.50
CA MET A 157 16.62 25.24 -15.39
C MET A 157 16.40 26.54 -14.64
N THR A 158 15.13 26.94 -14.46
CA THR A 158 14.73 28.13 -13.70
C THR A 158 14.77 27.80 -12.20
N SER A 159 15.85 28.22 -11.51
CA SER A 159 16.06 27.86 -10.10
C SER A 159 14.95 28.33 -9.15
N ALA A 160 14.28 29.44 -9.47
CA ALA A 160 13.15 29.93 -8.69
C ALA A 160 11.93 28.99 -8.67
N LEU A 161 11.87 28.02 -9.60
CA LEU A 161 10.79 27.02 -9.66
C LEU A 161 11.05 25.82 -8.73
N GLY A 162 12.21 25.73 -8.08
CA GLY A 162 12.50 24.69 -7.11
C GLY A 162 12.25 23.27 -7.65
N TRP A 163 11.28 22.58 -7.11
CA TRP A 163 10.87 21.23 -7.49
C TRP A 163 10.50 21.06 -8.98
N GLU A 164 10.16 22.16 -9.68
CA GLU A 164 9.61 22.11 -11.03
C GLU A 164 10.62 22.53 -12.12
N ALA A 165 11.81 22.95 -11.72
CA ALA A 165 12.81 23.53 -12.61
C ALA A 165 13.18 22.62 -13.79
N GLU A 166 13.32 21.32 -13.58
CA GLU A 166 13.64 20.36 -14.65
C GLU A 166 12.45 20.12 -15.55
N LYS A 167 11.25 19.98 -15.00
CA LYS A 167 10.04 19.77 -15.76
C LYS A 167 9.75 20.97 -16.66
N ASP A 168 9.90 22.18 -16.13
CA ASP A 168 9.76 23.41 -16.91
C ASP A 168 10.73 23.44 -18.11
N MET A 169 12.00 23.16 -17.83
CA MET A 169 13.03 23.09 -18.87
C MET A 169 12.64 22.07 -19.97
N LEU A 170 12.32 20.84 -19.58
CA LEU A 170 11.95 19.77 -20.53
C LEU A 170 10.71 20.12 -21.34
N LEU A 171 9.67 20.63 -20.70
CA LEU A 171 8.42 20.96 -21.37
C LEU A 171 8.57 22.12 -22.36
N ARG A 172 9.32 23.16 -21.99
CA ARG A 172 9.63 24.25 -22.92
C ARG A 172 10.41 23.78 -24.13
N LEU A 173 11.41 22.92 -23.91
CA LEU A 173 12.19 22.32 -24.99
C LEU A 173 11.29 21.46 -25.89
N LEU A 174 10.38 20.66 -25.32
CA LEU A 174 9.47 19.81 -26.09
C LEU A 174 8.35 20.60 -26.78
N LEU A 175 7.88 21.70 -26.21
CA LEU A 175 6.91 22.60 -26.84
C LEU A 175 7.48 23.20 -28.15
N ASP A 176 8.76 23.51 -28.17
CA ASP A 176 9.40 24.08 -29.35
C ASP A 176 9.81 23.04 -30.40
N ASN A 177 10.11 21.83 -30.00
CA ASN A 177 10.69 20.83 -30.91
C ASN A 177 9.77 19.68 -31.31
N ARG A 178 8.80 19.33 -30.49
CA ARG A 178 7.77 18.28 -30.73
C ARG A 178 8.27 16.91 -31.18
N LEU A 179 9.58 16.65 -31.17
CA LEU A 179 10.18 15.39 -31.60
C LEU A 179 11.00 14.75 -30.47
N VAL A 180 10.80 13.46 -30.28
CA VAL A 180 11.53 12.62 -29.33
C VAL A 180 12.02 11.36 -30.01
N GLY A 181 13.31 11.06 -29.88
CA GLY A 181 13.85 9.77 -30.27
C GLY A 181 13.63 8.75 -29.15
N PHE A 182 12.92 7.67 -29.45
CA PHE A 182 12.66 6.59 -28.50
C PHE A 182 13.40 5.32 -28.88
N VAL A 183 14.25 4.81 -27.98
CA VAL A 183 15.13 3.66 -28.21
C VAL A 183 14.83 2.56 -27.19
N PRO A 184 13.66 1.89 -27.29
CA PRO A 184 13.24 0.86 -26.33
C PRO A 184 14.11 -0.38 -26.35
N THR A 185 14.96 -0.58 -27.36
CA THR A 185 15.91 -1.69 -27.41
C THR A 185 17.11 -1.52 -26.45
N LEU A 186 17.28 -0.33 -25.88
CA LEU A 186 18.26 -0.05 -24.84
C LEU A 186 17.57 0.24 -23.52
N THR A 187 18.03 -0.42 -22.47
CA THR A 187 17.49 -0.24 -21.11
C THR A 187 18.46 0.56 -20.25
N TYR A 188 17.94 1.50 -19.51
CA TYR A 188 18.62 2.24 -18.46
C TYR A 188 18.00 1.90 -17.11
N GLY A 189 18.83 1.46 -16.15
CA GLY A 189 18.38 1.12 -14.82
C GLY A 189 18.37 2.34 -13.90
N TYR A 190 17.21 2.82 -13.54
CA TYR A 190 17.03 3.96 -12.64
C TYR A 190 16.88 3.47 -11.20
N ALA A 191 17.80 3.87 -10.31
CA ALA A 191 17.92 3.28 -8.98
C ALA A 191 16.92 3.81 -7.98
N GLN A 192 16.73 5.10 -7.94
CA GLN A 192 15.82 5.75 -7.00
C GLN A 192 15.40 7.14 -7.43
N PRO A 193 14.19 7.55 -6.97
CA PRO A 193 13.79 8.93 -6.98
C PRO A 193 14.45 9.75 -5.83
N GLN A 194 15.73 9.59 -5.58
CA GLN A 194 16.49 10.59 -4.78
C GLN A 194 16.76 11.82 -5.63
N ASP A 195 16.49 11.69 -6.90
CA ASP A 195 16.48 12.81 -7.81
C ASP A 195 15.43 13.80 -7.36
N ILE A 196 15.81 15.06 -7.29
CA ILE A 196 15.00 16.27 -7.05
C ILE A 196 13.63 16.22 -7.73
N HIS A 197 13.54 15.47 -8.83
CA HIS A 197 12.43 15.48 -9.75
C HIS A 197 11.28 14.62 -9.30
N PHE A 198 11.54 13.69 -8.43
CA PHE A 198 10.61 12.68 -7.95
C PHE A 198 10.79 12.40 -6.48
N ASP A 199 11.36 13.30 -5.72
CA ASP A 199 11.20 13.18 -4.28
C ASP A 199 9.76 13.56 -3.90
N TRP A 200 8.88 12.76 -4.48
CA TRP A 200 7.50 12.65 -4.16
C TRP A 200 7.29 12.57 -2.66
N PHE A 201 8.24 11.91 -2.03
CA PHE A 201 8.20 11.69 -0.61
C PHE A 201 8.61 12.95 0.17
N ALA A 202 9.63 13.67 -0.25
CA ALA A 202 9.98 14.93 0.38
C ALA A 202 8.98 16.04 -0.01
N GLY A 203 8.66 16.16 -1.30
CA GLY A 203 7.75 17.18 -1.81
C GLY A 203 6.34 17.06 -1.25
N MET A 204 5.83 15.85 -1.01
CA MET A 204 4.47 15.71 -0.51
C MET A 204 4.22 16.30 0.89
N PHE A 205 5.29 16.55 1.65
CA PHE A 205 5.24 17.20 2.97
C PHE A 205 5.59 18.69 2.92
N ASP A 206 5.92 19.21 1.75
CA ASP A 206 6.25 20.61 1.52
C ASP A 206 5.03 21.35 0.96
N PRO A 207 4.49 22.38 1.65
CA PRO A 207 3.39 23.18 1.12
C PRO A 207 3.68 23.77 -0.25
N ASP A 208 4.93 24.13 -0.53
CA ASP A 208 5.35 24.70 -1.80
C ASP A 208 5.22 23.74 -2.99
N TRP A 209 5.19 22.44 -2.71
CA TRP A 209 4.96 21.43 -3.73
C TRP A 209 3.50 21.42 -4.27
N TYR A 210 2.57 22.09 -3.61
CA TYR A 210 1.15 22.15 -3.98
C TYR A 210 0.81 23.47 -4.68
N ILE A 211 0.56 24.53 -3.93
CA ILE A 211 0.05 25.80 -4.47
C ILE A 211 1.07 26.51 -5.37
N PRO A 212 2.31 26.75 -4.93
CA PRO A 212 3.32 27.39 -5.77
C PRO A 212 3.61 26.63 -7.07
N SER A 213 3.60 25.32 -7.02
CA SER A 213 3.84 24.47 -8.20
C SER A 213 2.75 24.61 -9.27
N VAL A 214 1.52 24.86 -8.87
CA VAL A 214 0.45 25.16 -9.85
C VAL A 214 0.51 26.62 -10.31
N ARG A 215 0.60 27.58 -9.39
CA ARG A 215 0.55 29.01 -9.71
C ARG A 215 1.79 29.53 -10.42
N ASN A 216 2.97 29.09 -10.01
CA ASN A 216 4.23 29.61 -10.53
C ASN A 216 4.82 28.81 -11.69
N PHE A 217 4.39 27.56 -11.88
CA PHE A 217 4.87 26.70 -12.96
C PHE A 217 3.75 26.32 -13.93
N LEU A 218 2.72 25.60 -13.48
CA LEU A 218 1.74 25.00 -14.38
C LEU A 218 0.89 26.05 -15.11
N LEU A 219 0.31 27.00 -14.38
CA LEU A 219 -0.54 28.05 -14.96
C LEU A 219 0.23 28.96 -15.93
N PRO A 220 1.42 29.48 -15.62
CA PRO A 220 2.21 30.25 -16.58
C PRO A 220 2.52 29.47 -17.86
N LEU A 221 2.88 28.20 -17.73
CA LEU A 221 3.16 27.34 -18.88
C LEU A 221 1.94 27.13 -19.78
N LEU A 222 0.76 26.90 -19.18
CA LEU A 222 -0.50 26.77 -19.90
C LEU A 222 -0.89 28.05 -20.60
N LYS A 223 -0.81 29.20 -19.90
CA LYS A 223 -1.11 30.54 -20.47
C LYS A 223 -0.17 30.87 -21.64
N GLU A 224 1.12 30.61 -21.49
CA GLU A 224 2.10 30.78 -22.56
C GLU A 224 1.80 29.88 -23.76
N SER A 225 1.52 28.58 -23.50
CA SER A 225 1.18 27.65 -24.57
C SER A 225 -0.08 28.07 -25.32
N GLN A 226 -1.13 28.48 -24.63
CA GLN A 226 -2.35 28.99 -25.24
C GLN A 226 -2.09 30.23 -26.09
N SER A 227 -1.29 31.17 -25.58
CA SER A 227 -0.94 32.40 -26.32
C SER A 227 -0.11 32.13 -27.57
N ARG A 228 0.81 31.16 -27.50
CA ARG A 228 1.72 30.85 -28.62
C ARG A 228 1.11 29.97 -29.72
N PHE A 229 0.25 29.03 -29.33
CA PHE A 229 -0.22 27.99 -30.25
C PHE A 229 -1.75 28.08 -30.50
N GLY A 230 -2.48 28.94 -29.80
CA GLY A 230 -3.94 29.03 -29.85
C GLY A 230 -4.65 27.89 -29.12
N GLU A 231 -3.90 26.81 -28.75
CA GLU A 231 -4.42 25.65 -28.07
C GLU A 231 -3.36 25.05 -27.14
N ILE A 232 -3.80 24.21 -26.21
CA ILE A 232 -2.89 23.41 -25.38
C ILE A 232 -2.60 22.09 -26.10
N PRO A 233 -1.37 21.80 -26.51
CA PRO A 233 -1.03 20.56 -27.17
C PRO A 233 -1.35 19.34 -26.31
N LEU A 234 -1.81 18.25 -26.93
CA LEU A 234 -2.30 17.07 -26.21
C LEU A 234 -1.26 16.46 -25.27
N PHE A 235 0.02 16.45 -25.64
CA PHE A 235 1.08 15.94 -24.76
C PHE A 235 1.23 16.76 -23.48
N LEU A 236 1.03 18.09 -23.56
CA LEU A 236 1.06 18.98 -22.40
C LEU A 236 -0.19 18.76 -21.54
N GLN A 237 -1.37 18.56 -22.14
CA GLN A 237 -2.56 18.17 -21.38
C GLN A 237 -2.35 16.85 -20.66
N CYS A 238 -1.73 15.85 -21.31
CA CYS A 238 -1.34 14.58 -20.68
C CYS A 238 -0.42 14.80 -19.48
N PHE A 239 0.57 15.67 -19.61
CA PHE A 239 1.46 16.02 -18.50
C PHE A 239 0.68 16.64 -17.34
N CYS A 240 -0.16 17.64 -17.62
CA CYS A 240 -0.92 18.34 -16.59
C CYS A 240 -1.81 17.40 -15.77
N ILE A 241 -2.54 16.50 -16.46
CA ILE A 241 -3.37 15.49 -15.81
C ILE A 241 -2.53 14.60 -14.91
N TYR A 242 -1.41 14.10 -15.43
CA TYR A 242 -0.48 13.30 -14.66
C TYR A 242 0.06 14.05 -13.44
N TYR A 243 0.49 15.27 -13.63
CA TYR A 243 1.10 16.14 -12.63
C TYR A 243 0.14 16.44 -11.46
N ILE A 244 -1.10 16.81 -11.79
CA ILE A 244 -2.17 17.07 -10.81
C ILE A 244 -2.53 15.76 -10.08
N ARG A 245 -2.67 14.66 -10.81
CA ARG A 245 -2.96 13.35 -10.26
C ARG A 245 -1.95 12.92 -9.21
N CYS A 246 -0.65 13.08 -9.46
CA CYS A 246 0.39 12.75 -8.50
C CYS A 246 0.19 13.45 -7.14
N ARG A 247 -0.20 14.72 -7.17
CA ARG A 247 -0.45 15.51 -5.96
C ARG A 247 -1.73 15.10 -5.24
N LEU A 248 -2.78 14.83 -5.97
CA LEU A 248 -4.02 14.32 -5.39
C LEU A 248 -3.78 12.98 -4.69
N GLU A 249 -3.07 12.06 -5.34
CA GLU A 249 -2.77 10.74 -4.78
C GLU A 249 -1.82 10.80 -3.56
N ALA A 250 -0.90 11.75 -3.53
CA ALA A 250 -0.05 12.00 -2.37
C ALA A 250 -0.86 12.33 -1.12
N ASN A 251 -2.01 12.97 -1.28
CA ASN A 251 -2.92 13.33 -0.18
C ASN A 251 -4.18 12.44 -0.11
N SER A 252 -4.18 11.29 -0.77
CA SER A 252 -5.34 10.40 -0.73
C SER A 252 -5.59 9.83 0.67
N ASN A 253 -6.87 9.80 1.08
CA ASN A 253 -7.30 9.25 2.36
C ASN A 253 -6.58 9.88 3.57
N ASN A 254 -6.41 11.19 3.54
CA ASN A 254 -5.80 11.98 4.61
C ASN A 254 -4.34 11.61 4.95
N ARG A 255 -3.58 11.05 4.01
CA ARG A 255 -2.17 10.70 4.26
C ARG A 255 -1.35 11.87 4.78
N ASN A 256 -1.60 13.07 4.25
CA ASN A 256 -0.90 14.31 4.60
C ASN A 256 -1.90 15.40 4.98
N LYS A 257 -2.83 15.08 5.86
CA LYS A 257 -3.94 15.94 6.26
C LYS A 257 -3.49 17.34 6.73
N HIS A 258 -2.28 17.44 7.26
CA HIS A 258 -1.79 18.67 7.91
C HIS A 258 -0.73 19.42 7.10
N VAL A 259 -0.45 18.99 5.86
CA VAL A 259 0.54 19.69 5.02
C VAL A 259 0.03 21.04 4.55
N LEU A 260 -1.28 21.17 4.36
CA LEU A 260 -1.99 22.40 4.04
C LEU A 260 -3.07 22.65 5.11
N ASP A 261 -3.21 23.87 5.55
CA ASP A 261 -4.37 24.30 6.33
C ASP A 261 -5.63 24.42 5.46
N ASP A 262 -6.79 24.63 6.07
CA ASP A 262 -8.06 24.67 5.35
C ASP A 262 -8.12 25.80 4.33
N GLY A 263 -7.53 26.97 4.61
CA GLY A 263 -7.42 28.09 3.68
C GLY A 263 -6.52 27.78 2.49
N GLN A 264 -5.39 27.13 2.75
CA GLN A 264 -4.47 26.67 1.72
C GLN A 264 -5.09 25.58 0.85
N VAL A 265 -5.87 24.65 1.42
CA VAL A 265 -6.64 23.66 0.66
C VAL A 265 -7.61 24.31 -0.31
N LEU A 266 -8.33 25.34 0.13
CA LEU A 266 -9.23 26.11 -0.75
C LEU A 266 -8.45 26.81 -1.86
N ALA A 267 -7.36 27.51 -1.51
CA ALA A 267 -6.51 28.21 -2.49
C ALA A 267 -5.87 27.23 -3.51
N TYR A 268 -5.54 26.02 -3.08
CA TYR A 268 -5.03 24.96 -3.97
C TYR A 268 -6.12 24.44 -4.91
N ARG A 269 -7.33 24.23 -4.42
CA ARG A 269 -8.48 23.83 -5.25
C ARG A 269 -8.79 24.89 -6.32
N ASP A 270 -8.76 26.17 -5.97
CA ASP A 270 -8.98 27.26 -6.92
C ASP A 270 -7.89 27.30 -8.00
N ALA A 271 -6.62 27.11 -7.61
CA ALA A 271 -5.53 27.03 -8.56
C ALA A 271 -5.66 25.82 -9.51
N LEU A 272 -6.10 24.68 -8.99
CA LEU A 272 -6.37 23.48 -9.81
C LEU A 272 -7.57 23.70 -10.75
N HIS A 273 -8.63 24.33 -10.28
CA HIS A 273 -9.78 24.71 -11.11
C HIS A 273 -9.35 25.58 -12.28
N GLU A 274 -8.56 26.62 -12.02
CA GLU A 274 -8.02 27.51 -13.06
C GLU A 274 -7.15 26.73 -14.07
N ALA A 275 -6.26 25.87 -13.60
CA ALA A 275 -5.40 25.07 -14.46
C ALA A 275 -6.18 24.07 -15.32
N LEU A 276 -7.17 23.39 -14.72
CA LEU A 276 -8.00 22.41 -15.42
C LEU A 276 -8.93 23.05 -16.46
N ALA A 277 -9.26 24.33 -16.34
CA ALA A 277 -10.05 25.04 -17.34
C ALA A 277 -9.38 25.09 -18.72
N PHE A 278 -8.03 25.05 -18.77
CA PHE A 278 -7.27 24.99 -20.01
C PHE A 278 -7.30 23.59 -20.70
N LEU A 279 -7.69 22.55 -20.00
CA LEU A 279 -7.67 21.17 -20.51
C LEU A 279 -9.03 20.82 -21.11
N SER A 280 -9.03 20.04 -22.20
CA SER A 280 -10.28 19.52 -22.76
C SER A 280 -10.88 18.41 -21.90
N ASP A 281 -12.22 18.28 -21.89
CA ASP A 281 -12.88 17.15 -21.22
C ASP A 281 -12.46 15.82 -21.83
N ALA A 282 -12.28 15.78 -23.15
CA ALA A 282 -11.80 14.60 -23.85
C ALA A 282 -10.41 14.18 -23.39
N ALA A 283 -9.49 15.09 -23.12
CA ALA A 283 -8.18 14.78 -22.58
C ALA A 283 -8.27 14.18 -21.16
N ILE A 284 -9.11 14.72 -20.30
CA ILE A 284 -9.29 14.22 -18.94
C ILE A 284 -9.93 12.83 -18.95
N LEU A 285 -10.95 12.60 -19.78
CA LEU A 285 -11.77 11.39 -19.74
C LEU A 285 -11.22 10.24 -20.60
N ASN A 286 -10.57 10.55 -21.72
CA ASN A 286 -10.11 9.55 -22.68
C ASN A 286 -8.62 9.24 -22.61
N LEU A 287 -7.86 9.91 -21.73
CA LEU A 287 -6.48 9.51 -21.51
C LEU A 287 -6.48 8.12 -20.89
N PRO A 288 -5.94 7.12 -21.62
CA PRO A 288 -5.78 5.81 -21.05
C PRO A 288 -4.84 5.91 -19.85
N ASP A 289 -5.02 5.00 -18.93
CA ASP A 289 -4.20 4.84 -17.74
C ASP A 289 -2.71 4.98 -18.06
N VAL A 290 -2.16 6.11 -17.72
CA VAL A 290 -0.73 6.20 -17.50
C VAL A 290 -0.46 5.33 -16.27
N ALA A 291 0.31 4.29 -16.43
CA ALA A 291 0.35 3.05 -15.67
C ALA A 291 0.64 3.11 -14.16
N ILE A 292 0.30 4.19 -13.45
CA ILE A 292 0.61 4.28 -12.03
C ILE A 292 -0.50 3.76 -11.13
N CYS A 293 -1.75 3.92 -11.51
CA CYS A 293 -2.86 3.57 -10.65
C CYS A 293 -3.94 2.87 -11.45
N GLN A 294 -4.27 1.67 -11.01
CA GLN A 294 -5.42 0.90 -11.51
C GLN A 294 -6.78 1.52 -11.12
N SER A 295 -6.80 2.78 -10.67
CA SER A 295 -7.98 3.50 -10.17
C SER A 295 -8.40 4.67 -11.05
N ALA A 296 -8.25 4.53 -12.36
CA ALA A 296 -8.56 5.58 -13.32
C ALA A 296 -9.92 6.28 -13.14
N PRO A 297 -11.03 5.57 -12.92
CA PRO A 297 -12.33 6.22 -12.75
C PRO A 297 -12.36 7.25 -11.62
N ASN A 298 -11.65 6.98 -10.53
CA ASN A 298 -11.63 7.84 -9.35
C ASN A 298 -10.98 9.19 -9.63
N VAL A 299 -9.87 9.16 -10.36
CA VAL A 299 -9.10 10.36 -10.66
C VAL A 299 -9.82 11.19 -11.72
N HIS A 300 -10.34 10.56 -12.76
CA HIS A 300 -11.12 11.25 -13.79
C HIS A 300 -12.33 11.98 -13.18
N GLN A 301 -13.06 11.29 -12.30
CA GLN A 301 -14.18 11.90 -11.59
C GLN A 301 -13.73 13.12 -10.77
N MET A 302 -12.65 12.99 -10.01
CA MET A 302 -12.09 14.08 -9.22
C MET A 302 -11.64 15.27 -10.08
N LEU A 303 -10.94 15.01 -11.19
CA LEU A 303 -10.49 16.05 -12.11
C LEU A 303 -11.66 16.78 -12.76
N MET A 304 -12.71 16.04 -13.12
CA MET A 304 -13.91 16.66 -13.69
C MET A 304 -14.68 17.49 -12.65
N GLN A 305 -14.82 17.01 -11.42
CA GLN A 305 -15.42 17.74 -10.32
C GLN A 305 -14.64 19.04 -10.00
N LEU A 306 -13.31 18.98 -9.96
CA LEU A 306 -12.45 20.14 -9.80
C LEU A 306 -12.60 21.13 -10.97
N LYS A 307 -12.58 20.61 -12.21
CA LYS A 307 -12.72 21.47 -13.41
C LYS A 307 -14.07 22.17 -13.47
N ARG A 308 -15.15 21.51 -13.07
CA ARG A 308 -16.51 22.08 -13.06
C ARG A 308 -16.82 22.83 -11.77
N ASN A 309 -15.98 22.68 -10.76
CA ASN A 309 -16.24 23.14 -9.38
C ASN A 309 -17.59 22.60 -8.84
N ASP A 310 -17.93 21.36 -9.24
CA ASP A 310 -19.18 20.69 -8.87
C ASP A 310 -18.89 19.30 -8.29
N TRP A 311 -19.03 19.19 -6.98
CA TRP A 311 -18.75 17.97 -6.22
C TRP A 311 -19.87 16.94 -6.27
N SER A 312 -21.06 17.36 -6.73
CA SER A 312 -22.22 16.49 -6.94
C SER A 312 -22.28 15.92 -8.37
N MET A 313 -21.37 16.33 -9.23
CA MET A 313 -21.36 15.96 -10.63
C MET A 313 -21.42 14.43 -10.85
N MET A 314 -22.43 14.01 -11.62
CA MET A 314 -22.62 12.66 -12.10
C MET A 314 -22.68 12.65 -13.63
N TYR A 315 -22.35 11.50 -14.25
CA TYR A 315 -22.45 11.34 -15.69
C TYR A 315 -23.88 10.95 -16.07
N GLN A 316 -24.32 11.46 -17.21
CA GLN A 316 -25.63 11.14 -17.75
C GLN A 316 -25.57 9.84 -18.56
N PRO A 317 -26.58 8.97 -18.45
CA PRO A 317 -26.68 7.77 -19.27
C PRO A 317 -27.15 8.12 -20.69
N TYR A 318 -26.40 7.67 -21.67
CA TYR A 318 -26.81 7.68 -23.09
C TYR A 318 -27.14 6.26 -23.51
N LEU A 319 -28.37 6.06 -23.93
CA LEU A 319 -28.96 4.76 -24.19
C LEU A 319 -28.83 4.39 -25.67
N PHE A 320 -27.99 3.43 -25.95
CA PHE A 320 -27.78 2.84 -27.27
C PHE A 320 -27.81 1.31 -27.17
N LYS A 321 -27.35 0.59 -28.23
CA LYS A 321 -27.06 -0.84 -28.09
C LYS A 321 -26.12 -1.16 -26.94
N THR A 322 -25.29 -0.21 -26.54
CA THR A 322 -24.49 -0.21 -25.33
C THR A 322 -24.79 1.01 -24.49
N LEU A 323 -24.74 0.91 -23.16
CA LEU A 323 -24.84 2.04 -22.27
C LEU A 323 -23.55 2.84 -22.31
N LEU A 324 -23.65 4.13 -22.55
CA LEU A 324 -22.55 5.10 -22.47
C LEU A 324 -22.87 6.07 -21.32
N LEU A 325 -21.84 6.49 -20.60
CA LEU A 325 -21.93 7.55 -19.60
C LEU A 325 -21.06 8.72 -20.06
N GLY A 326 -21.61 9.92 -20.00
CA GLY A 326 -20.90 11.08 -20.48
C GLY A 326 -21.38 12.41 -19.87
N THR A 327 -20.81 13.50 -20.38
CA THR A 327 -21.21 14.86 -20.03
C THR A 327 -21.21 15.68 -21.32
N GLY A 328 -22.34 16.33 -21.64
CA GLY A 328 -22.51 17.00 -22.92
C GLY A 328 -22.28 16.04 -24.09
N GLU A 329 -21.39 16.40 -25.00
CA GLU A 329 -21.03 15.58 -26.17
C GLU A 329 -19.89 14.58 -25.89
N THR A 330 -19.31 14.60 -24.69
CA THR A 330 -18.14 13.76 -24.36
C THR A 330 -18.54 12.48 -23.65
N VAL A 331 -18.23 11.34 -24.26
CA VAL A 331 -18.39 10.03 -23.63
C VAL A 331 -17.23 9.78 -22.69
N ALA A 332 -17.54 9.52 -21.42
CA ALA A 332 -16.57 9.21 -20.38
C ALA A 332 -16.34 7.70 -20.22
N TYR A 333 -17.43 6.93 -20.18
CA TYR A 333 -17.38 5.48 -19.90
C TYR A 333 -18.39 4.74 -20.76
N SER A 334 -18.06 3.50 -21.09
CA SER A 334 -19.03 2.54 -21.62
C SER A 334 -19.37 1.49 -20.58
N LYS A 335 -20.44 0.73 -20.77
CA LYS A 335 -20.79 -0.39 -19.88
C LYS A 335 -19.65 -1.40 -19.74
N ASP A 336 -18.82 -1.57 -20.78
CA ASP A 336 -17.71 -2.54 -20.76
C ASP A 336 -16.56 -2.11 -19.85
N SER A 337 -16.45 -0.81 -19.55
CA SER A 337 -15.55 -0.28 -18.52
C SER A 337 -16.14 -0.32 -17.10
N MET A 338 -17.46 -0.50 -16.98
CA MET A 338 -18.13 -0.65 -15.68
C MET A 338 -18.21 -2.13 -15.29
N ARG A 339 -17.46 -2.53 -14.29
CA ARG A 339 -17.46 -3.88 -13.78
C ARG A 339 -17.98 -3.92 -12.35
N VAL A 340 -18.74 -4.96 -12.05
CA VAL A 340 -19.14 -5.24 -10.67
C VAL A 340 -17.98 -5.92 -9.96
N ARG A 341 -17.33 -5.20 -9.07
CA ARG A 341 -16.20 -5.73 -8.31
C ARG A 341 -16.72 -6.57 -7.15
N MET A 342 -16.45 -7.87 -7.23
CA MET A 342 -16.76 -8.83 -6.18
C MET A 342 -15.70 -8.73 -5.09
N GLU A 343 -16.04 -8.13 -3.94
CA GLU A 343 -15.15 -8.02 -2.79
C GLU A 343 -15.17 -9.32 -1.97
N PHE A 344 -16.33 -9.95 -1.89
CA PHE A 344 -16.57 -11.15 -1.11
C PHE A 344 -17.58 -12.05 -1.82
N ILE A 345 -17.33 -13.35 -1.78
CA ILE A 345 -18.28 -14.40 -2.21
C ILE A 345 -18.17 -15.54 -1.20
N ASP A 346 -19.29 -15.93 -0.62
CA ASP A 346 -19.38 -17.09 0.26
C ASP A 346 -20.73 -17.82 0.10
N TYR A 347 -20.84 -19.00 0.68
CA TYR A 347 -22.08 -19.76 0.77
C TYR A 347 -22.37 -20.10 2.22
N ARG A 348 -23.53 -19.72 2.69
CA ARG A 348 -23.94 -19.91 4.07
C ARG A 348 -25.45 -20.15 4.17
N ASP A 349 -25.85 -21.14 4.96
CA ASP A 349 -27.25 -21.42 5.29
C ASP A 349 -28.18 -21.48 4.06
N GLY A 350 -27.73 -22.14 2.99
CA GLY A 350 -28.50 -22.29 1.75
C GLY A 350 -28.43 -21.07 0.81
N LYS A 351 -27.75 -20.01 1.21
CA LYS A 351 -27.70 -18.76 0.46
C LYS A 351 -26.29 -18.47 -0.04
N TRP A 352 -26.21 -17.90 -1.23
CA TRP A 352 -25.01 -17.32 -1.81
C TRP A 352 -24.91 -15.86 -1.39
N GLU A 353 -23.89 -15.55 -0.61
CA GLU A 353 -23.64 -14.21 -0.07
C GLU A 353 -22.62 -13.50 -0.96
N ILE A 354 -22.99 -12.34 -1.48
CA ILE A 354 -22.10 -11.50 -2.29
C ILE A 354 -22.02 -10.10 -1.68
N ASP A 355 -20.80 -9.63 -1.48
CA ASP A 355 -20.54 -8.22 -1.28
C ASP A 355 -19.74 -7.71 -2.45
N GLY A 356 -20.18 -6.60 -2.99
CA GLY A 356 -19.57 -6.02 -4.18
C GLY A 356 -19.66 -4.51 -4.21
N SER A 357 -19.06 -3.95 -5.24
CA SER A 357 -19.12 -2.53 -5.49
C SER A 357 -19.06 -2.19 -6.96
N VAL A 358 -19.70 -1.08 -7.34
CA VAL A 358 -19.57 -0.44 -8.65
C VAL A 358 -19.16 1.01 -8.49
N PRO A 359 -18.44 1.63 -9.45
CA PRO A 359 -18.17 3.05 -9.42
C PRO A 359 -19.48 3.85 -9.40
N ALA A 360 -19.61 4.82 -8.49
CA ALA A 360 -20.76 5.72 -8.41
C ALA A 360 -20.61 6.83 -9.45
N LEU A 361 -20.75 6.49 -10.71
CA LEU A 361 -20.61 7.42 -11.85
C LEU A 361 -21.95 8.01 -12.31
N PHE A 362 -23.05 7.49 -11.83
CA PHE A 362 -24.43 7.84 -12.20
C PHE A 362 -25.30 7.90 -10.94
N SER A 363 -26.45 8.58 -11.06
CA SER A 363 -27.46 8.55 -9.99
C SER A 363 -28.19 7.22 -9.95
N LEU A 364 -28.46 6.71 -8.74
CA LEU A 364 -29.33 5.53 -8.55
C LEU A 364 -30.81 5.84 -8.81
N ASP A 365 -31.18 7.12 -8.92
CA ASP A 365 -32.53 7.53 -9.32
C ASP A 365 -32.74 7.31 -10.84
N ASP A 366 -31.67 7.42 -11.63
CA ASP A 366 -31.71 7.26 -13.08
C ASP A 366 -31.44 5.80 -13.53
N VAL A 367 -30.77 5.03 -12.66
CA VAL A 367 -30.23 3.72 -13.01
C VAL A 367 -30.41 2.72 -11.89
N ARG A 368 -31.15 1.64 -12.14
CA ARG A 368 -31.33 0.52 -11.21
C ARG A 368 -30.26 -0.53 -11.44
N LEU A 369 -29.52 -0.88 -10.39
CA LEU A 369 -28.59 -2.00 -10.37
C LEU A 369 -29.19 -3.14 -9.55
N TYR A 370 -29.24 -4.35 -10.11
CA TYR A 370 -29.79 -5.53 -9.48
C TYR A 370 -29.06 -6.80 -9.94
N VAL A 371 -29.34 -7.91 -9.29
CA VAL A 371 -28.79 -9.22 -9.67
C VAL A 371 -29.92 -10.20 -9.99
N CYS A 372 -29.73 -11.01 -11.00
CA CYS A 372 -30.66 -12.09 -11.34
C CYS A 372 -30.05 -13.44 -11.01
N ARG A 373 -30.87 -14.35 -10.45
CA ARG A 373 -30.67 -15.79 -10.48
C ARG A 373 -31.58 -16.36 -11.55
N ASN A 374 -31.03 -16.77 -12.68
CA ASN A 374 -31.79 -17.03 -13.89
C ASN A 374 -32.64 -15.80 -14.26
N ASP A 375 -33.97 -15.90 -14.14
CA ASP A 375 -34.91 -14.80 -14.40
C ASP A 375 -35.47 -14.13 -13.15
N GLU A 376 -35.16 -14.63 -11.98
CA GLU A 376 -35.60 -14.05 -10.72
C GLU A 376 -34.66 -12.91 -10.27
N GLU A 377 -35.23 -11.75 -10.00
CA GLU A 377 -34.51 -10.55 -9.63
C GLU A 377 -34.34 -10.41 -8.11
N PHE A 378 -33.19 -9.94 -7.69
CA PHE A 378 -32.86 -9.60 -6.31
C PHE A 378 -32.30 -8.19 -6.26
N ASP A 379 -32.89 -7.34 -5.42
CA ASP A 379 -32.40 -6.00 -5.19
C ASP A 379 -31.16 -6.01 -4.33
N LEU A 380 -30.29 -5.03 -4.54
CA LEU A 380 -29.07 -4.86 -3.80
C LEU A 380 -29.31 -4.02 -2.54
N THR A 381 -28.83 -4.48 -1.41
CA THR A 381 -28.79 -3.69 -0.17
C THR A 381 -27.54 -2.83 -0.17
N TYR A 382 -27.70 -1.53 -0.40
CA TYR A 382 -26.56 -0.61 -0.38
C TYR A 382 -26.08 -0.33 1.04
N ASN A 383 -24.79 -0.18 1.17
CA ASN A 383 -24.13 0.14 2.43
C ASN A 383 -23.03 1.19 2.23
N GLN A 384 -22.42 1.65 3.31
CA GLN A 384 -21.41 2.71 3.27
C GLN A 384 -19.97 2.19 3.33
N ARG A 385 -19.74 0.89 3.19
CA ARG A 385 -18.42 0.30 3.18
C ARG A 385 -17.64 0.80 1.96
N TYR A 386 -16.37 1.09 2.12
CA TYR A 386 -15.46 1.50 1.02
C TYR A 386 -15.93 2.69 0.17
N SER A 387 -16.83 3.51 0.69
CA SER A 387 -17.56 4.44 -0.15
C SER A 387 -16.77 5.64 -0.61
N LEU A 388 -15.68 6.01 0.07
CA LEU A 388 -15.09 7.32 -0.12
C LEU A 388 -13.57 7.26 -0.30
N THR A 389 -13.08 7.78 -1.43
CA THR A 389 -11.71 8.27 -1.55
C THR A 389 -11.73 9.77 -1.27
N LYS A 390 -10.98 10.19 -0.26
CA LYS A 390 -10.82 11.61 0.09
C LYS A 390 -9.50 12.12 -0.45
N TYR A 391 -9.52 13.34 -0.98
CA TYR A 391 -8.33 14.11 -1.32
C TYR A 391 -8.41 15.43 -0.58
N PHE A 392 -7.40 15.79 0.21
CA PHE A 392 -7.40 16.99 1.05
C PHE A 392 -8.68 17.14 1.90
N GLY A 393 -9.13 16.02 2.48
CA GLY A 393 -10.36 16.02 3.28
C GLY A 393 -11.67 15.97 2.50
N VAL A 394 -11.68 16.28 1.20
CA VAL A 394 -12.87 16.27 0.36
C VAL A 394 -13.17 14.87 -0.17
N SER A 395 -14.42 14.44 -0.04
CA SER A 395 -14.90 13.16 -0.58
C SER A 395 -15.06 13.26 -2.09
N ALA A 396 -14.11 12.71 -2.85
CA ALA A 396 -14.02 12.90 -4.28
C ALA A 396 -14.60 11.75 -5.10
N PHE A 397 -14.47 10.52 -4.61
CA PHE A 397 -14.93 9.35 -5.34
C PHE A 397 -15.70 8.42 -4.43
N LYS A 398 -16.85 8.03 -4.90
CA LYS A 398 -17.73 7.05 -4.25
C LYS A 398 -17.79 5.78 -5.09
N ARG A 399 -17.99 4.68 -4.39
CA ARG A 399 -18.49 3.44 -4.98
C ARG A 399 -19.82 3.14 -4.33
N TYR A 400 -20.79 2.70 -5.10
CA TYR A 400 -21.95 2.05 -4.54
C TYR A 400 -21.51 0.67 -4.07
N THR A 401 -21.44 0.50 -2.77
CA THR A 401 -21.15 -0.79 -2.15
C THR A 401 -22.45 -1.43 -1.72
N PHE A 402 -22.56 -2.73 -1.93
CA PHE A 402 -23.79 -3.47 -1.70
C PHE A 402 -23.54 -4.85 -1.13
N HIS A 403 -24.55 -5.35 -0.46
CA HIS A 403 -24.70 -6.74 -0.08
C HIS A 403 -25.90 -7.35 -0.79
N VAL A 404 -25.83 -8.61 -1.19
CA VAL A 404 -26.97 -9.39 -1.64
C VAL A 404 -26.84 -10.84 -1.21
N SER A 405 -27.93 -11.39 -0.73
CA SER A 405 -28.08 -12.78 -0.29
C SER A 405 -29.06 -13.50 -1.20
N ILE A 406 -28.58 -14.45 -1.98
CA ILE A 406 -29.34 -15.14 -3.02
C ILE A 406 -29.58 -16.59 -2.57
N PRO A 407 -30.82 -16.99 -2.26
CA PRO A 407 -31.13 -18.38 -1.98
C PRO A 407 -30.78 -19.26 -3.19
N LEU A 408 -30.13 -20.38 -2.97
CA LEU A 408 -29.87 -21.35 -4.05
C LEU A 408 -30.95 -22.43 -4.06
N LEU A 409 -31.44 -22.74 -5.25
CA LEU A 409 -32.44 -23.82 -5.46
C LEU A 409 -31.72 -25.16 -5.50
N GLU A 410 -32.05 -26.01 -4.54
CA GLU A 410 -31.36 -27.29 -4.40
C GLU A 410 -31.73 -28.27 -5.53
N ASP A 411 -32.89 -28.12 -6.11
CA ASP A 411 -33.42 -29.03 -7.15
C ASP A 411 -32.98 -28.67 -8.56
N GLU A 412 -32.50 -27.44 -8.78
CA GLU A 412 -32.03 -27.02 -10.08
C GLU A 412 -30.64 -27.58 -10.41
N VAL A 413 -30.49 -28.02 -11.66
CA VAL A 413 -29.23 -28.54 -12.20
C VAL A 413 -28.20 -27.43 -12.36
N GLN A 414 -28.68 -26.26 -12.80
CA GLN A 414 -27.83 -25.09 -13.05
C GLN A 414 -28.60 -23.80 -12.76
N GLN A 415 -27.91 -22.85 -12.14
CA GLN A 415 -28.40 -21.51 -11.85
C GLN A 415 -27.34 -20.49 -12.29
N ASP A 416 -27.76 -19.43 -12.97
CA ASP A 416 -26.86 -18.37 -13.43
C ASP A 416 -27.09 -17.09 -12.63
N ILE A 417 -26.04 -16.54 -12.07
CA ILE A 417 -26.05 -15.28 -11.33
C ILE A 417 -25.48 -14.20 -12.25
N GLN A 418 -26.28 -13.19 -12.56
CA GLN A 418 -25.89 -12.11 -13.47
C GLN A 418 -26.28 -10.75 -12.90
N PHE A 419 -25.34 -9.83 -12.83
CA PHE A 419 -25.61 -8.44 -12.49
C PHE A 419 -26.11 -7.70 -13.71
N ARG A 420 -27.15 -6.91 -13.52
CA ARG A 420 -27.80 -6.13 -14.57
C ARG A 420 -27.95 -4.69 -14.13
N LEU A 421 -27.83 -3.79 -15.09
CA LEU A 421 -28.08 -2.38 -14.94
C LEU A 421 -29.23 -2.00 -15.85
N GLN A 422 -30.26 -1.38 -15.32
CA GLN A 422 -31.43 -0.91 -16.06
C GLN A 422 -31.44 0.62 -16.07
N ALA A 423 -31.60 1.19 -17.25
CA ALA A 423 -31.72 2.62 -17.48
C ALA A 423 -32.67 2.89 -18.63
N GLY A 424 -33.64 3.80 -18.46
CA GLY A 424 -34.60 4.20 -19.51
C GLY A 424 -35.32 3.05 -20.19
N GLY A 425 -35.69 1.99 -19.44
CA GLY A 425 -36.34 0.80 -19.93
C GLY A 425 -35.44 -0.23 -20.63
N MET A 426 -34.16 0.07 -20.81
CA MET A 426 -33.18 -0.87 -21.36
C MET A 426 -32.37 -1.55 -20.24
N THR A 427 -32.04 -2.83 -20.44
CA THR A 427 -31.27 -3.64 -19.48
C THR A 427 -29.93 -4.05 -20.08
N TYR A 428 -28.85 -3.83 -19.33
CA TYR A 428 -27.49 -4.11 -19.72
C TYR A 428 -26.83 -5.09 -18.74
N PRO A 429 -26.30 -6.23 -19.19
CA PRO A 429 -25.54 -7.11 -18.32
C PRO A 429 -24.17 -6.54 -17.99
N LEU A 430 -23.79 -6.59 -16.71
CA LEU A 430 -22.47 -6.20 -16.23
C LEU A 430 -21.60 -7.42 -16.00
N SER A 431 -20.29 -7.25 -16.32
CA SER A 431 -19.31 -8.30 -16.09
C SER A 431 -18.76 -8.25 -14.66
N PRO A 432 -18.61 -9.40 -13.99
CA PRO A 432 -17.96 -9.45 -12.70
C PRO A 432 -16.44 -9.27 -12.82
N GLU A 433 -15.86 -8.54 -11.86
CA GLU A 433 -14.45 -8.44 -11.61
C GLU A 433 -14.17 -8.95 -10.19
N TYR A 434 -13.12 -9.72 -9.99
CA TYR A 434 -12.83 -10.30 -8.68
C TYR A 434 -11.71 -9.53 -7.99
N SER A 435 -11.98 -9.10 -6.76
CA SER A 435 -11.01 -8.35 -5.97
C SER A 435 -9.83 -9.22 -5.53
N SER A 436 -8.78 -8.58 -5.07
CA SER A 436 -7.63 -9.27 -4.47
C SER A 436 -7.91 -9.79 -3.06
N HIS A 437 -9.03 -9.42 -2.44
CA HIS A 437 -9.43 -9.84 -1.10
C HIS A 437 -10.04 -11.25 -1.08
N PHE A 438 -10.88 -11.56 -0.14
CA PHE A 438 -11.42 -12.90 0.04
C PHE A 438 -12.54 -13.21 -0.97
N SER A 439 -12.20 -13.42 -2.23
CA SER A 439 -13.10 -13.96 -3.23
C SER A 439 -12.74 -15.39 -3.56
N ARG A 440 -13.73 -16.28 -3.58
CA ARG A 440 -13.56 -17.70 -3.93
C ARG A 440 -13.27 -17.92 -5.42
N LEU A 441 -13.55 -16.93 -6.24
CA LEU A 441 -13.25 -16.91 -7.67
C LEU A 441 -12.27 -15.77 -7.98
N SER A 442 -11.48 -15.89 -9.05
CA SER A 442 -10.53 -14.85 -9.44
C SER A 442 -10.53 -14.52 -10.93
N GLY A 443 -11.18 -15.32 -11.75
CA GLY A 443 -11.17 -15.14 -13.21
C GLY A 443 -9.79 -15.32 -13.89
N LYS A 444 -8.76 -15.80 -13.16
CA LYS A 444 -7.39 -15.98 -13.70
C LYS A 444 -7.27 -17.15 -14.65
N LEU A 445 -8.01 -18.22 -14.39
CA LEU A 445 -8.12 -19.37 -15.27
C LEU A 445 -9.54 -19.44 -15.82
N ARG A 446 -9.68 -19.72 -17.11
CA ARG A 446 -10.97 -19.89 -17.77
C ARG A 446 -11.80 -21.02 -17.15
N PHE A 447 -11.13 -22.08 -16.70
CA PHE A 447 -11.77 -23.25 -16.09
C PHE A 447 -11.72 -23.23 -14.56
N GLN A 448 -11.30 -22.14 -13.92
CA GLN A 448 -11.33 -22.01 -12.46
C GLN A 448 -12.73 -22.23 -11.93
N TYR A 449 -12.80 -22.83 -10.75
CA TYR A 449 -14.05 -23.13 -10.08
C TYR A 449 -13.88 -23.04 -8.57
N TRP A 450 -15.01 -22.94 -7.87
CA TRP A 450 -15.13 -23.11 -6.44
C TRP A 450 -16.21 -24.16 -6.15
N ARG A 451 -15.87 -25.17 -5.35
CA ARG A 451 -16.78 -26.22 -4.90
C ARG A 451 -17.19 -25.96 -3.46
N PHE A 452 -18.49 -25.99 -3.17
CA PHE A 452 -19.07 -25.79 -1.84
C PHE A 452 -20.34 -26.63 -1.70
N GLY A 453 -20.47 -27.30 -0.56
CA GLY A 453 -21.59 -28.24 -0.36
C GLY A 453 -21.74 -29.17 -1.56
N ARG A 454 -22.97 -29.20 -2.09
CA ARG A 454 -23.31 -29.98 -3.29
C ARG A 454 -23.20 -29.21 -4.61
N PHE A 455 -22.64 -28.03 -4.59
CA PHE A 455 -22.55 -27.14 -5.75
C PHE A 455 -21.10 -26.92 -6.21
N ILE A 456 -20.98 -26.46 -7.46
CA ILE A 456 -19.77 -25.95 -8.06
C ILE A 456 -20.09 -24.64 -8.78
N ALA A 457 -19.35 -23.59 -8.49
CA ALA A 457 -19.48 -22.29 -9.14
C ALA A 457 -18.26 -21.96 -10.01
N TYR A 458 -18.48 -21.24 -11.10
CA TYR A 458 -17.44 -20.79 -11.98
C TYR A 458 -17.87 -19.57 -12.79
N HIS A 459 -16.89 -18.82 -13.26
CA HIS A 459 -17.08 -17.67 -14.15
C HIS A 459 -17.44 -18.12 -15.58
N ALA A 460 -18.45 -17.51 -16.16
CA ALA A 460 -18.91 -17.79 -17.52
C ALA A 460 -19.31 -16.50 -18.25
N GLY A 461 -18.37 -15.85 -18.91
CA GLY A 461 -18.59 -14.58 -19.61
C GLY A 461 -18.98 -13.44 -18.66
N ASN A 462 -20.21 -12.94 -18.75
CA ASN A 462 -20.70 -11.86 -17.88
C ASN A 462 -21.54 -12.37 -16.68
N ARG A 463 -21.46 -13.66 -16.36
CA ARG A 463 -22.22 -14.30 -15.30
C ARG A 463 -21.38 -15.28 -14.48
N ILE A 464 -21.88 -15.66 -13.33
CA ILE A 464 -21.37 -16.74 -12.53
C ILE A 464 -22.37 -17.89 -12.63
N THR A 465 -21.92 -19.05 -13.09
CA THR A 465 -22.73 -20.24 -13.19
C THR A 465 -22.51 -21.13 -11.99
N ILE A 466 -23.60 -21.54 -11.34
CA ILE A 466 -23.63 -22.47 -10.21
C ILE A 466 -24.36 -23.74 -10.65
N ARG A 467 -23.73 -24.90 -10.47
CA ARG A 467 -24.34 -26.19 -10.82
C ARG A 467 -24.24 -27.17 -9.68
N ARG A 468 -25.12 -28.21 -9.68
CA ARG A 468 -24.90 -29.38 -8.84
C ARG A 468 -23.54 -29.99 -9.15
N SER A 469 -22.75 -30.18 -8.10
CA SER A 469 -21.38 -30.74 -8.20
C SER A 469 -21.48 -32.24 -8.47
N ARG A 470 -20.92 -32.67 -9.60
CA ARG A 470 -20.64 -34.07 -9.90
C ARG A 470 -19.13 -34.26 -9.97
N TRP A 471 -18.60 -35.33 -9.40
CA TRP A 471 -17.17 -35.57 -9.32
C TRP A 471 -16.48 -35.48 -10.68
N TRP A 472 -17.08 -36.06 -11.73
CA TRP A 472 -16.51 -36.04 -13.09
C TRP A 472 -16.46 -34.62 -13.68
N TYR A 473 -17.44 -33.76 -13.37
CA TYR A 473 -17.45 -32.38 -13.85
C TYR A 473 -16.39 -31.53 -13.14
N THR A 474 -16.20 -31.75 -11.85
CA THR A 474 -15.10 -31.15 -11.08
C THR A 474 -13.74 -31.58 -11.63
N ALA A 475 -13.58 -32.88 -11.91
CA ALA A 475 -12.36 -33.44 -12.52
C ALA A 475 -12.12 -32.86 -13.92
N TYR A 476 -13.16 -32.76 -14.75
CA TYR A 476 -13.08 -32.13 -16.06
C TYR A 476 -12.57 -30.70 -15.96
N ARG A 477 -13.14 -29.87 -15.11
CA ARG A 477 -12.67 -28.48 -14.96
C ARG A 477 -11.25 -28.38 -14.44
N GLU A 478 -10.87 -29.26 -13.52
CA GLU A 478 -9.49 -29.29 -13.01
C GLU A 478 -8.48 -29.70 -14.08
N ILE A 479 -8.79 -30.74 -14.86
CA ILE A 479 -7.92 -31.19 -15.96
C ILE A 479 -7.78 -30.09 -17.02
N ARG A 480 -8.87 -29.40 -17.34
CA ARG A 480 -8.85 -28.25 -18.26
C ARG A 480 -8.01 -27.09 -17.70
N SER A 481 -8.10 -26.83 -16.39
CA SER A 481 -7.22 -25.81 -15.73
C SER A 481 -5.76 -26.24 -15.80
N TRP A 482 -5.45 -27.52 -15.65
CA TRP A 482 -4.08 -28.02 -15.83
C TRP A 482 -3.59 -27.87 -17.27
N GLY A 483 -4.42 -28.14 -18.26
CA GLY A 483 -4.10 -27.92 -19.65
C GLY A 483 -3.79 -26.45 -19.95
N GLU A 484 -4.59 -25.53 -19.43
CA GLU A 484 -4.39 -24.09 -19.54
C GLU A 484 -3.03 -23.66 -18.93
N LEU A 485 -2.72 -24.12 -17.72
CA LEU A 485 -1.44 -23.86 -17.03
C LEU A 485 -0.24 -24.48 -17.72
N LEU A 486 -0.42 -25.66 -18.32
CA LEU A 486 0.65 -26.37 -19.05
C LEU A 486 1.02 -25.61 -20.34
N CYS A 487 0.03 -25.10 -21.06
CA CYS A 487 0.22 -24.34 -22.29
C CYS A 487 0.80 -22.93 -22.05
N SER A 488 0.83 -22.46 -20.82
CA SER A 488 1.38 -21.15 -20.47
C SER A 488 2.91 -21.09 -20.66
N ARG A 489 3.40 -19.93 -21.09
CA ARG A 489 4.84 -19.63 -21.14
C ARG A 489 5.40 -19.18 -19.79
N SER A 490 4.56 -18.88 -18.82
CA SER A 490 4.94 -18.35 -17.51
C SER A 490 5.47 -19.46 -16.60
N MET A 491 6.70 -19.31 -16.09
CA MET A 491 7.26 -20.21 -15.06
C MET A 491 6.45 -20.22 -13.76
N LEU A 492 5.79 -19.11 -13.46
CA LEU A 492 4.89 -19.00 -12.31
C LEU A 492 3.70 -19.97 -12.46
N GLU A 493 3.08 -19.98 -13.61
CA GLU A 493 1.92 -20.84 -13.90
C GLU A 493 2.28 -22.32 -13.94
N LYS A 494 3.47 -22.68 -14.42
CA LYS A 494 3.97 -24.06 -14.31
C LYS A 494 4.17 -24.50 -12.86
N ARG A 495 4.63 -23.59 -11.97
CA ARG A 495 4.72 -23.87 -10.52
C ARG A 495 3.32 -24.03 -9.89
N VAL A 496 2.34 -23.27 -10.35
CA VAL A 496 0.93 -23.43 -9.93
C VAL A 496 0.40 -24.78 -10.36
N LEU A 497 0.67 -25.22 -11.59
CA LEU A 497 0.27 -26.54 -12.08
C LEU A 497 0.78 -27.65 -11.15
N LEU A 498 2.09 -27.65 -10.87
CA LEU A 498 2.68 -28.63 -9.95
C LEU A 498 2.03 -28.61 -8.57
N LEU A 499 1.75 -27.40 -8.04
CA LEU A 499 1.11 -27.24 -6.74
C LEU A 499 -0.31 -27.83 -6.72
N ARG A 500 -1.11 -27.57 -7.78
CA ARG A 500 -2.46 -28.11 -7.90
C ARG A 500 -2.44 -29.64 -8.03
N MET A 501 -1.55 -30.20 -8.84
CA MET A 501 -1.38 -31.66 -8.97
C MET A 501 -1.03 -32.28 -7.61
N LEU A 502 -0.04 -31.75 -6.92
CA LEU A 502 0.35 -32.24 -5.58
C LEU A 502 -0.80 -32.17 -4.58
N TYR A 503 -1.59 -31.08 -4.61
CA TYR A 503 -2.75 -30.97 -3.75
C TYR A 503 -3.74 -32.11 -3.98
N PHE A 504 -4.12 -32.39 -5.23
CA PHE A 504 -5.09 -33.45 -5.53
C PHE A 504 -4.57 -34.85 -5.23
N ILE A 505 -3.28 -35.12 -5.45
CA ILE A 505 -2.63 -36.38 -5.11
C ILE A 505 -2.60 -36.59 -3.59
N THR A 506 -2.27 -35.54 -2.84
CA THR A 506 -2.08 -35.64 -1.37
C THR A 506 -3.36 -35.44 -0.57
N ARG A 507 -4.41 -34.92 -1.19
CA ARG A 507 -5.68 -34.59 -0.56
C ARG A 507 -6.32 -35.75 0.25
N PRO A 508 -6.36 -37.01 -0.25
CA PRO A 508 -6.94 -38.11 0.52
C PRO A 508 -6.29 -38.32 1.88
N TRP A 509 -4.98 -38.09 1.95
CA TRP A 509 -4.21 -38.20 3.20
C TRP A 509 -4.46 -37.01 4.13
N TYR A 510 -4.51 -35.78 3.61
CA TYR A 510 -4.80 -34.58 4.41
C TYR A 510 -6.24 -34.54 4.89
N ARG A 511 -7.21 -35.05 4.14
CA ARG A 511 -8.63 -35.08 4.53
C ARG A 511 -8.90 -35.87 5.81
N ARG A 512 -8.02 -36.80 6.20
CA ARG A 512 -8.12 -37.54 7.44
C ARG A 512 -7.61 -36.76 8.66
N ARG A 513 -7.02 -35.58 8.47
CA ARG A 513 -6.36 -34.82 9.52
C ARG A 513 -7.05 -33.49 9.75
N ARG A 514 -7.35 -33.20 11.02
CA ARG A 514 -7.76 -31.84 11.42
C ARG A 514 -6.52 -31.00 11.50
N ILE A 515 -6.50 -29.81 10.85
CA ILE A 515 -5.31 -28.99 10.70
C ILE A 515 -5.61 -27.54 11.07
N TRP A 516 -4.92 -27.04 12.07
CA TRP A 516 -4.90 -25.64 12.46
C TRP A 516 -3.56 -25.01 12.12
N LEU A 517 -3.58 -23.91 11.36
CA LEU A 517 -2.40 -23.15 10.95
C LEU A 517 -2.36 -21.82 11.66
N PHE A 518 -1.33 -21.64 12.49
CA PHE A 518 -1.13 -20.42 13.27
C PHE A 518 -0.02 -19.57 12.65
N TYR A 519 -0.14 -18.26 12.72
CA TYR A 519 0.95 -17.31 12.47
C TYR A 519 0.61 -15.91 13.03
N ASP A 520 1.65 -15.18 13.40
CA ASP A 520 1.57 -13.77 13.73
C ASP A 520 1.95 -12.93 12.49
N LYS A 521 2.95 -12.10 12.59
CA LYS A 521 3.59 -11.53 11.40
C LYS A 521 4.57 -12.58 10.86
N ILE A 522 4.54 -12.88 9.58
CA ILE A 522 5.33 -13.97 8.98
C ILE A 522 6.84 -13.82 9.23
N TYR A 523 7.29 -12.60 9.47
CA TYR A 523 8.68 -12.22 9.76
C TYR A 523 8.97 -11.99 11.26
N LYS A 524 8.00 -12.19 12.14
CA LYS A 524 8.15 -12.01 13.59
C LYS A 524 7.12 -12.85 14.34
N GLY A 525 7.58 -13.60 15.36
CA GLY A 525 6.75 -14.27 16.35
C GLY A 525 6.53 -13.43 17.60
N GLY A 526 6.05 -14.07 18.66
CA GLY A 526 5.91 -13.46 19.98
C GLY A 526 4.63 -12.63 20.18
N ASP A 527 3.57 -12.88 19.38
CA ASP A 527 2.29 -12.23 19.54
C ASP A 527 1.18 -13.25 19.87
N SER A 528 -0.04 -12.81 19.92
CA SER A 528 -1.22 -13.59 20.38
C SER A 528 -1.36 -14.97 19.77
N SER A 529 -1.06 -15.13 18.48
CA SER A 529 -1.17 -16.42 17.81
C SER A 529 -0.10 -17.42 18.28
N GLU A 530 1.12 -16.95 18.60
CA GLU A 530 2.16 -17.82 19.18
C GLU A 530 1.76 -18.31 20.57
N TYR A 531 1.23 -17.43 21.45
CA TYR A 531 0.76 -17.82 22.77
C TYR A 531 -0.33 -18.89 22.69
N LEU A 532 -1.32 -18.66 21.84
CA LEU A 532 -2.38 -19.63 21.64
C LEU A 532 -1.86 -20.95 21.03
N PHE A 533 -0.92 -20.88 20.09
CA PHE A 533 -0.27 -22.07 19.51
C PHE A 533 0.46 -22.89 20.59
N ARG A 534 1.20 -22.24 21.47
CA ARG A 534 1.92 -22.89 22.58
C ARG A 534 0.96 -23.58 23.54
N TYR A 535 -0.16 -22.93 23.87
CA TYR A 535 -1.22 -23.53 24.66
C TYR A 535 -1.84 -24.72 23.93
N ALA A 536 -2.26 -24.54 22.70
CA ALA A 536 -2.91 -25.56 21.89
C ALA A 536 -2.02 -26.81 21.70
N LYS A 537 -0.68 -26.62 21.56
CA LYS A 537 0.29 -27.73 21.40
C LYS A 537 0.34 -28.68 22.59
N LYS A 538 -0.04 -28.23 23.76
CA LYS A 538 -0.09 -29.07 24.97
C LYS A 538 -1.36 -29.93 25.05
N GLN A 539 -2.36 -29.65 24.19
CA GLN A 539 -3.65 -30.36 24.21
C GLN A 539 -3.62 -31.61 23.34
N THR A 540 -4.22 -32.70 23.83
CA THR A 540 -4.29 -34.04 23.21
C THR A 540 -5.68 -34.23 22.56
N ASP A 541 -5.96 -33.51 21.48
CA ASP A 541 -7.28 -33.47 20.83
C ASP A 541 -7.29 -34.07 19.42
N GLY A 542 -6.14 -34.62 18.96
CA GLY A 542 -5.99 -35.17 17.62
C GLY A 542 -5.91 -34.12 16.51
N ILE A 543 -5.83 -32.84 16.84
CA ILE A 543 -5.67 -31.74 15.88
C ILE A 543 -4.18 -31.50 15.60
N HIS A 544 -3.82 -31.43 14.33
CA HIS A 544 -2.46 -31.10 13.91
C HIS A 544 -2.27 -29.57 13.89
N LYS A 545 -1.45 -29.04 14.77
CA LYS A 545 -1.18 -27.63 14.96
C LYS A 545 0.18 -27.28 14.37
N TYR A 546 0.21 -26.29 13.47
CA TYR A 546 1.41 -25.80 12.80
C TYR A 546 1.54 -24.29 13.01
N TYR A 547 2.77 -23.83 13.22
CA TYR A 547 3.08 -22.40 13.30
C TYR A 547 3.97 -21.99 12.13
N LEU A 548 3.54 -21.00 11.36
CA LEU A 548 4.23 -20.52 10.16
C LEU A 548 5.17 -19.38 10.50
N LEU A 549 6.43 -19.49 10.06
CA LEU A 549 7.43 -18.46 10.27
C LEU A 549 8.48 -18.46 9.15
N ASP A 550 9.05 -17.30 8.87
CA ASP A 550 10.18 -17.17 7.94
C ASP A 550 11.48 -17.61 8.63
N PRO A 551 12.31 -18.44 7.99
CA PRO A 551 13.58 -18.89 8.58
C PRO A 551 14.60 -17.80 8.86
N SER A 552 14.50 -16.65 8.19
CA SER A 552 15.37 -15.48 8.42
C SER A 552 15.05 -14.73 9.71
N CYS A 553 13.88 -15.01 10.29
CA CYS A 553 13.42 -14.36 11.52
C CYS A 553 14.21 -14.87 12.75
N PRO A 554 14.65 -14.00 13.68
CA PRO A 554 15.27 -14.40 14.93
C PRO A 554 14.44 -15.41 15.74
N ASP A 555 13.12 -15.24 15.76
CA ASP A 555 12.18 -16.12 16.46
C ASP A 555 12.18 -17.56 15.93
N TRP A 556 12.59 -17.78 14.67
CA TRP A 556 12.78 -19.14 14.14
C TRP A 556 13.78 -19.94 14.96
N LYS A 557 14.93 -19.34 15.29
CA LYS A 557 15.96 -19.99 16.11
C LYS A 557 15.50 -20.14 17.56
N ARG A 558 14.81 -19.13 18.11
CA ARG A 558 14.25 -19.17 19.46
C ARG A 558 13.26 -20.32 19.61
N MET A 559 12.24 -20.42 18.76
CA MET A 559 11.24 -21.50 18.81
C MET A 559 11.86 -22.88 18.66
N LYS A 560 12.89 -23.05 17.82
CA LYS A 560 13.60 -24.33 17.69
C LYS A 560 14.35 -24.72 18.96
N ARG A 561 15.01 -23.77 19.62
CA ARG A 561 15.67 -24.01 20.92
C ARG A 561 14.67 -24.43 22.00
N GLU A 562 13.45 -23.91 21.93
CA GLU A 562 12.36 -24.24 22.82
C GLU A 562 11.63 -25.56 22.47
N GLY A 563 12.13 -26.31 21.47
CA GLY A 563 11.57 -27.61 21.07
C GLY A 563 10.40 -27.53 20.10
N TYR A 564 10.04 -26.36 19.61
CA TYR A 564 9.02 -26.21 18.58
C TYR A 564 9.65 -26.32 17.19
N HIS A 565 8.85 -26.77 16.22
CA HIS A 565 9.26 -26.93 14.83
C HIS A 565 8.40 -26.06 13.91
N PRO A 566 8.74 -24.77 13.76
CA PRO A 566 7.99 -23.88 12.89
C PRO A 566 7.95 -24.38 11.45
N LEU A 567 6.84 -24.13 10.77
CA LEU A 567 6.66 -24.45 9.36
C LEU A 567 7.38 -23.40 8.51
N ARG A 568 8.30 -23.88 7.67
CA ARG A 568 9.09 -22.97 6.81
C ARG A 568 8.21 -22.32 5.77
N ARG A 569 8.20 -20.97 5.74
CA ARG A 569 7.51 -20.18 4.71
C ARG A 569 7.97 -20.60 3.31
N HIS A 570 7.06 -20.59 2.36
CA HIS A 570 7.24 -20.96 0.94
C HIS A 570 7.68 -22.43 0.67
N SER A 571 7.83 -23.27 1.68
CA SER A 571 8.06 -24.69 1.48
C SER A 571 6.84 -25.39 0.87
N ILE A 572 7.05 -26.50 0.17
CA ILE A 572 5.96 -27.35 -0.36
C ILE A 572 5.04 -27.81 0.79
N ARG A 573 5.64 -28.18 1.93
CA ARG A 573 4.89 -28.59 3.14
C ARG A 573 3.97 -27.48 3.63
N HIS A 574 4.45 -26.24 3.71
CA HIS A 574 3.63 -25.09 4.06
C HIS A 574 2.45 -24.92 3.12
N ARG A 575 2.70 -24.99 1.81
CA ARG A 575 1.66 -24.81 0.80
C ARG A 575 0.59 -25.89 0.88
N MET A 576 0.99 -27.14 1.11
CA MET A 576 0.05 -28.25 1.27
C MET A 576 -0.76 -28.15 2.57
N ILE A 577 -0.13 -27.80 3.69
CA ILE A 577 -0.81 -27.59 4.97
C ILE A 577 -1.83 -26.45 4.83
N PHE A 578 -1.44 -25.32 4.22
CA PHE A 578 -2.33 -24.18 4.01
C PHE A 578 -3.57 -24.55 3.17
N LEU A 579 -3.36 -25.27 2.05
CA LEU A 579 -4.46 -25.68 1.16
C LEU A 579 -5.44 -26.67 1.82
N ASN A 580 -5.02 -27.37 2.88
CA ASN A 580 -5.79 -28.37 3.58
C ASN A 580 -6.11 -27.98 5.04
N ALA A 581 -5.83 -26.72 5.43
CA ALA A 581 -6.14 -26.25 6.77
C ALA A 581 -7.68 -26.17 6.99
N ASP A 582 -8.11 -26.51 8.20
CA ASP A 582 -9.48 -26.30 8.66
C ASP A 582 -9.64 -24.87 9.21
N MET A 583 -8.63 -24.41 9.97
CA MET A 583 -8.55 -23.04 10.48
C MET A 583 -7.22 -22.39 10.16
N VAL A 584 -7.27 -21.11 9.86
CA VAL A 584 -6.11 -20.22 9.78
C VAL A 584 -6.27 -19.19 10.89
N ILE A 585 -5.36 -19.23 11.85
CA ILE A 585 -5.39 -18.41 13.07
C ILE A 585 -4.30 -17.35 12.98
N ALA A 586 -4.69 -16.09 12.93
CA ALA A 586 -3.77 -14.97 12.81
C ALA A 586 -3.97 -13.92 13.90
N SER A 587 -2.89 -13.32 14.36
CA SER A 587 -2.94 -12.21 15.32
C SER A 587 -3.41 -10.89 14.69
N ASN A 588 -3.35 -10.78 13.37
CA ASN A 588 -3.69 -9.56 12.67
C ASN A 588 -4.74 -9.80 11.60
N SER A 589 -5.88 -9.11 11.72
CA SER A 589 -6.93 -9.10 10.69
C SER A 589 -6.51 -8.45 9.37
N THR A 590 -5.40 -7.69 9.37
CA THR A 590 -4.82 -7.15 8.12
C THR A 590 -3.92 -8.15 7.41
N VAL A 591 -3.60 -9.26 8.04
CA VAL A 591 -2.82 -10.32 7.41
C VAL A 591 -3.75 -11.11 6.51
N PHE A 592 -3.68 -10.80 5.24
CA PHE A 592 -4.42 -11.53 4.23
C PHE A 592 -4.17 -13.04 4.37
N PRO A 593 -5.19 -13.88 4.45
CA PRO A 593 -5.02 -15.32 4.70
C PRO A 593 -4.08 -16.01 3.72
N PHE A 594 -3.95 -15.44 2.51
CA PHE A 594 -3.06 -15.95 1.47
C PHE A 594 -1.63 -15.38 1.50
N ASN A 595 -1.23 -14.69 2.56
CA ASN A 595 0.12 -14.09 2.67
C ASN A 595 1.28 -15.11 2.57
N GLY A 596 1.00 -16.39 2.79
CA GLY A 596 1.94 -17.48 2.50
C GLY A 596 2.24 -17.64 1.02
N TYR A 597 1.43 -17.07 0.15
CA TYR A 597 1.59 -17.07 -1.30
C TYR A 597 1.83 -15.65 -1.79
N SER A 598 2.63 -15.49 -2.84
CA SER A 598 2.66 -14.20 -3.55
C SER A 598 1.24 -13.88 -4.06
N MET A 599 0.87 -12.60 -4.12
CA MET A 599 -0.44 -12.17 -4.60
C MET A 599 -0.77 -12.76 -5.99
N GLY A 600 0.25 -12.90 -6.85
CA GLY A 600 0.09 -13.53 -8.16
C GLY A 600 -0.30 -15.01 -8.10
N LEU A 601 0.27 -15.78 -7.15
CA LEU A 601 -0.08 -17.21 -6.97
C LEU A 601 -1.46 -17.42 -6.36
N SER A 602 -1.86 -16.57 -5.41
CA SER A 602 -3.13 -16.73 -4.68
C SER A 602 -4.33 -16.73 -5.61
N ALA A 603 -4.30 -15.93 -6.66
CA ALA A 603 -5.39 -15.84 -7.63
C ALA A 603 -5.67 -17.16 -8.36
N TYR A 604 -4.67 -18.00 -8.56
CA TYR A 604 -4.82 -19.30 -9.25
C TYR A 604 -5.35 -20.43 -8.37
N ILE A 605 -5.36 -20.25 -7.05
CA ILE A 605 -5.74 -21.31 -6.11
C ILE A 605 -6.99 -21.00 -5.29
N ARG A 606 -7.60 -19.83 -5.47
CA ARG A 606 -8.67 -19.30 -4.58
C ARG A 606 -9.85 -20.23 -4.35
N GLY A 607 -10.27 -20.99 -5.32
CA GLY A 607 -11.38 -21.92 -5.18
C GLY A 607 -11.04 -23.26 -4.51
N ILE A 608 -9.76 -23.49 -4.16
CA ILE A 608 -9.29 -24.77 -3.62
C ILE A 608 -9.34 -24.84 -2.09
N PRO A 609 -8.75 -23.89 -1.32
CA PRO A 609 -8.76 -23.96 0.12
C PRO A 609 -10.13 -23.59 0.69
N ASP A 610 -10.50 -24.28 1.76
CA ASP A 610 -11.79 -24.08 2.43
C ASP A 610 -11.60 -23.94 3.95
N PHE A 611 -10.65 -23.13 4.35
CA PHE A 611 -10.37 -22.84 5.75
C PHE A 611 -11.26 -21.73 6.29
N HIS A 612 -11.45 -21.74 7.61
CA HIS A 612 -12.08 -20.67 8.38
C HIS A 612 -11.02 -19.77 9.02
N VAL A 613 -11.19 -18.46 8.91
CA VAL A 613 -10.25 -17.48 9.48
C VAL A 613 -10.65 -17.14 10.91
N VAL A 614 -9.66 -17.17 11.79
CA VAL A 614 -9.79 -16.83 13.22
C VAL A 614 -8.81 -15.71 13.54
N CYS A 615 -9.31 -14.60 14.08
CA CYS A 615 -8.51 -13.46 14.48
C CYS A 615 -8.33 -13.44 16.00
N VAL A 616 -7.08 -13.50 16.47
CA VAL A 616 -6.69 -13.44 17.90
C VAL A 616 -6.04 -12.11 18.29
N GLN A 617 -6.14 -11.12 17.44
CA GLN A 617 -5.69 -9.75 17.57
C GLN A 617 -4.17 -9.54 17.76
N HIS A 618 -3.69 -8.46 17.14
CA HIS A 618 -2.36 -7.88 17.33
C HIS A 618 -2.39 -6.65 18.24
N GLY A 619 -3.47 -5.91 18.26
CA GLY A 619 -3.70 -4.70 19.04
C GLY A 619 -5.18 -4.45 19.17
N MET A 620 -5.57 -3.69 20.18
CA MET A 620 -6.98 -3.43 20.50
C MET A 620 -7.67 -2.65 19.38
N SER A 621 -8.88 -3.08 19.06
CA SER A 621 -9.67 -2.52 17.96
C SER A 621 -10.62 -1.41 18.42
N VAL A 622 -10.11 -0.44 19.16
CA VAL A 622 -10.91 0.67 19.76
C VAL A 622 -10.46 2.07 19.38
N GLN A 623 -9.20 2.22 18.89
CA GLN A 623 -8.61 3.53 18.59
C GLN A 623 -8.85 4.02 17.18
N LYS A 624 -9.27 3.15 16.25
CA LYS A 624 -9.35 3.48 14.83
C LYS A 624 -10.41 2.66 14.15
N ILE A 625 -11.28 3.32 13.39
CA ILE A 625 -12.13 2.65 12.41
C ILE A 625 -11.24 2.25 11.24
N ALA A 626 -10.74 1.03 11.26
CA ALA A 626 -9.88 0.53 10.21
C ALA A 626 -10.68 -0.42 9.30
N VAL A 627 -10.90 -0.02 8.07
CA VAL A 627 -11.44 -0.88 7.01
C VAL A 627 -10.66 -2.21 6.90
N ALA A 628 -9.41 -2.22 7.34
CA ALA A 628 -8.58 -3.41 7.41
C ALA A 628 -9.13 -4.51 8.33
N GLN A 629 -9.96 -4.17 9.32
CA GLN A 629 -10.58 -5.13 10.25
C GLN A 629 -11.98 -5.58 9.80
N ASN A 630 -12.41 -5.14 8.63
CA ASN A 630 -13.71 -5.56 8.08
C ASN A 630 -13.75 -7.08 7.89
N ARG A 631 -14.83 -7.72 8.35
CA ARG A 631 -15.01 -9.17 8.32
C ARG A 631 -14.88 -9.77 6.93
N LEU A 632 -15.38 -9.09 5.93
CA LEU A 632 -15.44 -9.59 4.55
C LEU A 632 -14.07 -9.65 3.88
N ARG A 633 -13.13 -8.84 4.35
CA ARG A 633 -11.78 -8.82 3.79
C ARG A 633 -11.10 -10.18 3.86
N ASP A 634 -11.24 -10.86 5.01
CA ASP A 634 -10.57 -12.12 5.31
C ASP A 634 -11.57 -13.27 5.54
N ASN A 635 -12.84 -13.01 5.46
CA ASN A 635 -13.92 -13.92 5.85
C ASN A 635 -13.76 -14.42 7.31
N THR A 636 -13.49 -13.48 8.22
CA THR A 636 -13.27 -13.80 9.63
C THR A 636 -14.51 -14.44 10.25
N ARG A 637 -14.34 -15.62 10.80
CA ARG A 637 -15.41 -16.43 11.42
C ARG A 637 -15.47 -16.28 12.92
N LEU A 638 -14.32 -16.07 13.55
CA LEU A 638 -14.18 -15.81 14.98
C LEU A 638 -13.21 -14.66 15.17
N TYR A 639 -13.60 -13.72 15.99
CA TYR A 639 -12.79 -12.55 16.37
C TYR A 639 -12.83 -12.41 17.89
N PHE A 640 -11.69 -12.53 18.55
CA PHE A 640 -11.60 -12.55 20.00
C PHE A 640 -11.25 -11.18 20.56
N CYS A 641 -12.06 -10.66 21.48
CA CYS A 641 -11.99 -9.33 22.06
C CYS A 641 -11.65 -9.39 23.55
N ALA A 642 -10.86 -8.44 24.03
CA ALA A 642 -10.53 -8.29 25.46
C ALA A 642 -11.48 -7.35 26.20
N SER A 643 -12.23 -6.54 25.48
CA SER A 643 -13.07 -5.48 26.02
C SER A 643 -14.43 -5.43 25.34
N ARG A 644 -15.47 -5.04 26.13
CA ARG A 644 -16.79 -4.70 25.57
C ARG A 644 -16.72 -3.54 24.56
N TYR A 645 -15.81 -2.60 24.76
CA TYR A 645 -15.60 -1.46 23.88
C TYR A 645 -15.09 -1.87 22.49
N GLU A 646 -14.34 -2.96 22.40
CA GLU A 646 -13.97 -3.54 21.10
C GLU A 646 -15.15 -4.13 20.37
N ILE A 647 -16.03 -4.86 21.10
CA ILE A 647 -17.24 -5.41 20.51
C ILE A 647 -18.14 -4.30 20.01
N GLU A 648 -18.30 -3.22 20.79
CA GLU A 648 -19.05 -2.05 20.40
C GLU A 648 -18.48 -1.42 19.11
N ASN A 649 -17.17 -1.17 19.07
CA ASN A 649 -16.50 -0.61 17.89
C ASN A 649 -16.69 -1.52 16.66
N LEU A 650 -16.42 -2.81 16.80
CA LEU A 650 -16.52 -3.79 15.70
C LEU A 650 -17.97 -4.08 15.29
N SER A 651 -18.94 -3.76 16.11
CA SER A 651 -20.38 -3.83 15.78
C SER A 651 -20.84 -2.68 14.90
N HIS A 652 -20.00 -1.66 14.68
CA HIS A 652 -20.33 -0.61 13.72
C HIS A 652 -20.45 -1.17 12.30
N PRO A 653 -21.44 -0.73 11.49
CA PRO A 653 -21.73 -1.29 10.15
C PRO A 653 -20.51 -1.38 9.22
N VAL A 654 -19.53 -0.49 9.35
CA VAL A 654 -18.31 -0.47 8.52
C VAL A 654 -17.46 -1.74 8.64
N TYR A 655 -17.61 -2.51 9.74
CA TYR A 655 -16.84 -3.73 9.98
C TYR A 655 -17.57 -5.02 9.55
N ASP A 656 -18.87 -4.97 9.28
CA ASP A 656 -19.69 -6.10 8.81
C ASP A 656 -19.75 -7.32 9.74
N TYR A 657 -19.68 -7.11 11.04
CA TYR A 657 -19.89 -8.16 12.03
C TYR A 657 -21.35 -8.27 12.50
N GLN A 658 -22.21 -7.30 12.17
CA GLN A 658 -23.62 -7.31 12.56
C GLN A 658 -24.35 -8.54 11.98
N GLY A 659 -25.15 -9.20 12.81
CA GLY A 659 -25.88 -10.41 12.41
C GLY A 659 -25.03 -11.69 12.32
N TYR A 660 -23.73 -11.60 12.69
CA TYR A 660 -22.82 -12.73 12.76
C TYR A 660 -22.32 -12.95 14.18
N ASP A 661 -22.41 -14.17 14.68
CA ASP A 661 -21.87 -14.58 15.99
C ASP A 661 -20.34 -14.79 15.93
N ALA A 662 -19.63 -13.78 15.43
CA ALA A 662 -18.19 -13.85 15.23
C ALA A 662 -17.37 -13.21 16.35
N LEU A 663 -17.92 -12.17 17.00
CA LEU A 663 -17.24 -11.43 18.07
C LEU A 663 -17.39 -12.16 19.41
N LYS A 664 -16.26 -12.48 20.04
CA LYS A 664 -16.25 -13.25 21.30
C LYS A 664 -15.44 -12.49 22.37
N LEU A 665 -16.06 -12.25 23.51
CA LEU A 665 -15.39 -11.62 24.66
C LEU A 665 -14.63 -12.67 25.48
N THR A 666 -13.31 -12.73 25.35
CA THR A 666 -12.47 -13.79 25.90
C THR A 666 -11.18 -13.30 26.55
N GLY A 667 -10.77 -12.08 26.23
CA GLY A 667 -9.40 -11.61 26.41
C GLY A 667 -8.53 -11.95 25.21
N VAL A 668 -7.24 -11.60 25.29
CA VAL A 668 -6.24 -11.73 24.22
C VAL A 668 -5.15 -12.72 24.67
N PRO A 669 -4.75 -13.69 23.83
CA PRO A 669 -3.83 -14.77 24.23
C PRO A 669 -2.52 -14.30 24.86
N ARG A 670 -1.88 -13.26 24.30
CA ARG A 670 -0.59 -12.76 24.79
C ARG A 670 -0.66 -12.18 26.21
N TYR A 671 -1.87 -11.80 26.67
CA TYR A 671 -2.02 -11.28 28.03
C TYR A 671 -1.80 -12.34 29.11
N ASP A 672 -1.88 -13.62 28.77
CA ASP A 672 -1.53 -14.70 29.71
C ASP A 672 -0.04 -14.69 30.11
N GLY A 673 0.82 -14.09 29.27
CA GLY A 673 2.25 -13.92 29.53
C GLY A 673 2.63 -12.63 30.27
N LEU A 674 1.71 -11.67 30.41
CA LEU A 674 2.00 -10.39 31.02
C LEU A 674 2.04 -10.50 32.56
N VAL A 675 3.26 -10.54 33.11
CA VAL A 675 3.56 -10.57 34.53
C VAL A 675 4.38 -9.36 34.89
N ASN A 676 4.10 -8.74 36.05
CA ASN A 676 4.92 -7.62 36.50
C ASN A 676 6.25 -8.13 37.08
N GLU A 677 7.36 -7.74 36.49
CA GLU A 677 8.73 -8.02 36.88
C GLU A 677 9.55 -6.72 36.91
N ASP A 678 9.04 -5.73 37.60
CA ASP A 678 9.57 -4.37 37.64
C ASP A 678 11.09 -4.31 37.96
N LYS A 679 11.85 -3.70 37.04
CA LYS A 679 13.30 -3.47 37.19
C LYS A 679 13.66 -1.98 37.21
N LYS A 680 12.73 -1.12 37.59
CA LYS A 680 12.92 0.33 37.64
C LYS A 680 13.35 0.90 36.26
N GLN A 681 12.63 0.55 35.22
CA GLN A 681 12.84 1.09 33.88
C GLN A 681 11.66 1.97 33.44
N ILE A 682 11.95 3.16 32.93
CA ILE A 682 10.98 4.00 32.22
C ILE A 682 11.03 3.64 30.74
N LEU A 683 9.91 3.24 30.19
CA LEU A 683 9.79 2.85 28.77
C LEU A 683 9.18 4.00 27.97
N ILE A 684 9.89 4.51 26.97
CA ILE A 684 9.36 5.48 26.00
C ILE A 684 9.13 4.75 24.68
N SER A 685 7.87 4.59 24.26
CA SER A 685 7.50 3.82 23.10
C SER A 685 6.40 4.52 22.28
N PRO A 686 6.74 5.55 21.51
CA PRO A 686 5.79 6.28 20.69
C PRO A 686 5.46 5.56 19.38
N THR A 687 4.31 5.92 18.79
CA THR A 687 3.93 5.49 17.46
C THR A 687 4.73 6.26 16.40
N TRP A 688 5.14 5.58 15.35
CA TRP A 688 5.81 6.22 14.22
C TRP A 688 4.88 7.21 13.50
N ARG A 689 5.47 8.14 12.75
CA ARG A 689 4.76 9.09 11.88
C ARG A 689 5.18 8.91 10.43
N MET A 690 4.27 9.21 9.50
CA MET A 690 4.57 9.11 8.06
C MET A 690 5.76 9.98 7.65
N GLN A 691 5.90 11.16 8.25
CA GLN A 691 7.03 12.08 8.00
C GLN A 691 8.38 11.51 8.45
N ALA A 692 8.37 10.67 9.49
CA ALA A 692 9.58 10.08 10.03
C ALA A 692 10.10 8.87 9.24
N ALA A 693 9.31 8.32 8.32
CA ALA A 693 9.63 7.07 7.63
C ALA A 693 9.53 7.21 6.12
N ARG A 694 10.42 6.56 5.37
CA ARG A 694 10.25 6.41 3.92
C ARG A 694 9.16 5.41 3.56
N LEU A 695 8.65 5.51 2.34
CA LEU A 695 7.73 4.50 1.79
C LEU A 695 8.45 3.16 1.63
N VAL A 696 7.71 2.07 1.82
CA VAL A 696 8.26 0.71 1.71
C VAL A 696 8.73 0.45 0.29
N THR A 697 10.00 0.10 0.13
CA THR A 697 10.58 -0.28 -1.15
C THR A 697 10.40 -1.77 -1.46
N LYS A 698 10.18 -2.60 -0.44
CA LYS A 698 9.91 -4.05 -0.59
C LYS A 698 8.59 -4.41 0.08
N SER A 699 7.67 -5.01 -0.67
CA SER A 699 6.32 -5.38 -0.21
C SER A 699 6.27 -6.39 0.95
N GLU A 700 7.37 -6.97 1.35
CA GLU A 700 7.47 -8.06 2.32
C GLU A 700 8.18 -7.67 3.64
N SER A 701 8.72 -6.46 3.75
CA SER A 701 9.42 -5.97 4.94
C SER A 701 8.61 -4.87 5.63
N VAL A 702 8.51 -4.94 6.96
CA VAL A 702 7.99 -3.82 7.78
C VAL A 702 9.02 -2.73 7.92
N GLN A 703 10.30 -3.11 7.88
CA GLN A 703 11.40 -2.18 7.96
C GLN A 703 11.44 -1.34 6.68
N ARG A 704 11.50 -0.04 6.84
CA ARG A 704 11.62 0.92 5.74
C ARG A 704 13.07 1.31 5.54
N ASP A 705 13.36 1.91 4.40
CA ASP A 705 14.69 2.44 4.13
C ASP A 705 14.98 3.64 5.04
N TYR A 706 16.26 3.94 5.23
CA TYR A 706 16.72 5.12 5.96
C TYR A 706 16.16 6.40 5.33
N ASN A 707 15.66 7.30 6.17
CA ASN A 707 15.16 8.61 5.75
C ASN A 707 16.19 9.71 6.06
N PRO A 708 16.91 10.26 5.08
CA PRO A 708 17.92 11.28 5.32
C PRO A 708 17.34 12.62 5.83
N LEU A 709 16.01 12.81 5.70
CA LEU A 709 15.34 14.00 6.21
C LEU A 709 14.80 13.81 7.64
N PHE A 710 15.06 12.67 8.27
CA PHE A 710 14.50 12.33 9.57
C PHE A 710 14.84 13.37 10.64
N LYS A 711 16.08 13.86 10.69
CA LYS A 711 16.52 14.87 11.68
C LYS A 711 15.80 16.22 11.55
N GLN A 712 15.20 16.50 10.39
CA GLN A 712 14.43 17.73 10.15
C GLN A 712 13.00 17.65 10.68
N THR A 713 12.50 16.41 10.93
CA THR A 713 11.13 16.19 11.37
C THR A 713 10.89 16.65 12.81
N SER A 714 9.69 17.16 13.10
CA SER A 714 9.26 17.49 14.47
C SER A 714 9.27 16.24 15.37
N TYR A 715 8.99 15.07 14.81
CA TYR A 715 9.10 13.80 15.53
C TYR A 715 10.50 13.59 16.12
N PHE A 716 11.55 13.71 15.29
CA PHE A 716 12.92 13.58 15.78
C PHE A 716 13.25 14.66 16.82
N LYS A 717 12.95 15.92 16.52
CA LYS A 717 13.30 17.05 17.44
C LYS A 717 12.70 16.87 18.81
N VAL A 718 11.42 16.52 18.90
CA VAL A 718 10.71 16.33 20.18
C VAL A 718 11.29 15.15 20.96
N TYR A 719 11.43 13.98 20.35
CA TYR A 719 11.91 12.81 21.09
C TYR A 719 13.41 12.86 21.37
N ASN A 720 14.22 13.43 20.49
CA ASN A 720 15.65 13.63 20.76
C ASN A 720 15.89 14.60 21.91
N SER A 721 15.13 15.69 21.96
CA SER A 721 15.15 16.63 23.10
C SER A 721 14.69 15.95 24.40
N LEU A 722 13.61 15.19 24.36
CA LEU A 722 13.06 14.50 25.54
C LEU A 722 14.08 13.52 26.17
N ILE A 723 14.70 12.65 25.37
CA ILE A 723 15.61 11.61 25.88
C ILE A 723 16.97 12.16 26.32
N ASN A 724 17.29 13.39 25.99
CA ASN A 724 18.53 14.06 26.37
C ASN A 724 18.30 15.23 27.36
N ASP A 725 17.12 15.36 27.95
CA ASP A 725 16.82 16.40 28.92
C ASP A 725 17.53 16.12 30.25
N GLU A 726 18.29 17.10 30.71
CA GLU A 726 19.11 16.99 31.93
C GLU A 726 18.28 16.72 33.21
N ARG A 727 17.08 17.28 33.31
CA ARG A 727 16.16 17.08 34.43
C ARG A 727 15.69 15.64 34.52
N LEU A 728 15.33 15.07 33.36
CA LEU A 728 14.89 13.68 33.24
C LEU A 728 16.02 12.71 33.64
N ILE A 729 17.23 12.96 33.09
CA ILE A 729 18.44 12.16 33.39
C ILE A 729 18.81 12.26 34.85
N ALA A 730 18.81 13.48 35.42
CA ALA A 730 19.12 13.69 36.85
C ALA A 730 18.10 12.99 37.77
N ALA A 731 16.82 13.01 37.45
CA ALA A 731 15.80 12.30 38.19
C ALA A 731 15.96 10.77 38.11
N ALA A 732 16.22 10.24 36.91
CA ALA A 732 16.47 8.82 36.70
C ALA A 732 17.67 8.35 37.55
N LYS A 733 18.78 9.10 37.51
CA LYS A 733 19.96 8.84 38.34
C LYS A 733 19.65 8.88 39.84
N LYS A 734 18.95 9.92 40.28
CA LYS A 734 18.62 10.13 41.70
C LYS A 734 17.78 9.01 42.29
N TYR A 735 16.78 8.52 41.52
CA TYR A 735 15.82 7.51 42.03
C TYR A 735 16.14 6.08 41.56
N GLY A 736 17.25 5.89 40.84
CA GLY A 736 17.75 4.58 40.40
C GLY A 736 16.94 3.95 39.27
N TYR A 737 16.41 4.76 38.36
CA TYR A 737 15.72 4.29 37.17
C TYR A 737 16.64 4.30 35.96
N THR A 738 16.39 3.39 35.03
CA THR A 738 16.93 3.41 33.67
C THR A 738 15.87 3.87 32.68
N ILE A 739 16.26 4.41 31.54
CA ILE A 739 15.34 4.85 30.50
C ILE A 739 15.58 4.02 29.22
N ALA A 740 14.52 3.46 28.66
CA ALA A 740 14.55 2.73 27.41
C ALA A 740 13.68 3.45 26.36
N TYR A 741 14.29 3.92 25.29
CA TYR A 741 13.58 4.48 24.14
C TYR A 741 13.48 3.43 23.04
N VAL A 742 12.27 2.96 22.77
CA VAL A 742 12.00 1.88 21.80
C VAL A 742 11.47 2.46 20.53
N LEU A 743 12.22 2.29 19.46
CA LEU A 743 11.82 2.71 18.12
C LEU A 743 10.81 1.73 17.53
N HIS A 744 9.76 2.26 16.92
CA HIS A 744 8.84 1.44 16.14
C HIS A 744 9.58 0.74 14.99
N PRO A 745 9.26 -0.53 14.61
CA PRO A 745 9.95 -1.27 13.54
C PRO A 745 10.14 -0.49 12.24
N ILE A 746 9.18 0.36 11.90
CA ILE A 746 9.19 1.17 10.67
C ILE A 746 10.30 2.21 10.65
N ILE A 747 10.67 2.78 11.80
CA ILE A 747 11.71 3.82 11.92
C ILE A 747 12.98 3.32 12.60
N SER A 748 13.12 2.02 12.80
CA SER A 748 14.33 1.43 13.38
C SER A 748 15.62 1.75 12.61
N PRO A 749 15.63 1.96 11.27
CA PRO A 749 16.82 2.40 10.55
C PRO A 749 17.37 3.76 10.98
N GLN A 750 16.58 4.59 11.66
CA GLN A 750 16.97 5.91 12.17
C GLN A 750 17.56 5.88 13.59
N ALA A 751 17.80 4.70 14.15
CA ALA A 751 18.29 4.60 15.54
C ALA A 751 19.61 5.37 15.78
N GLU A 752 20.49 5.39 14.78
CA GLU A 752 21.80 6.07 14.85
C GLU A 752 21.71 7.60 14.70
N ASP A 753 20.55 8.13 14.34
CA ASP A 753 20.35 9.58 14.22
C ASP A 753 20.17 10.27 15.56
N PHE A 754 19.70 9.54 16.59
CA PHE A 754 19.46 10.09 17.92
C PHE A 754 20.77 10.30 18.67
N ASP A 755 20.84 11.42 19.39
CA ASP A 755 21.93 11.67 20.31
C ASP A 755 21.88 10.68 21.47
N THR A 756 23.05 10.13 21.83
CA THR A 756 23.17 9.09 22.85
C THR A 756 23.73 9.62 24.16
N ASN A 757 23.27 9.09 25.28
CA ASN A 757 23.83 9.32 26.59
C ASN A 757 23.88 7.99 27.39
N GLU A 758 24.61 7.97 28.51
CA GLU A 758 24.79 6.73 29.28
C GLU A 758 23.54 6.22 30.03
N TYR A 759 22.50 7.07 30.20
CA TYR A 759 21.29 6.74 30.97
C TYR A 759 20.13 6.29 30.10
N VAL A 760 20.14 6.60 28.81
CA VAL A 760 19.06 6.28 27.88
C VAL A 760 19.55 5.24 26.86
N ARG A 761 18.91 4.11 26.87
CA ARG A 761 19.16 3.05 25.91
C ARG A 761 18.19 3.16 24.74
N ILE A 762 18.71 3.45 23.55
CA ILE A 762 17.95 3.45 22.30
C ILE A 762 17.87 2.02 21.78
N ILE A 763 16.65 1.52 21.56
CA ILE A 763 16.39 0.12 21.20
C ILE A 763 15.69 0.06 19.86
N PRO A 764 16.38 -0.35 18.78
CA PRO A 764 15.72 -0.68 17.52
C PRO A 764 14.91 -1.96 17.66
N SER A 765 13.66 -1.97 17.16
CA SER A 765 12.76 -3.13 17.25
C SER A 765 13.19 -4.35 16.43
N THR A 766 14.36 -4.31 15.82
CA THR A 766 14.96 -5.42 15.05
C THR A 766 15.89 -6.30 15.90
N GLY A 767 16.07 -5.96 17.19
CA GLY A 767 16.94 -6.70 18.11
C GLY A 767 16.29 -7.95 18.72
N ASP A 768 17.07 -8.67 19.51
CA ASP A 768 16.67 -9.92 20.18
C ASP A 768 15.66 -9.72 21.32
N MET A 769 15.37 -8.49 21.71
CA MET A 769 14.51 -8.18 22.85
C MET A 769 13.04 -8.25 22.49
N SER A 770 12.24 -8.98 23.27
CA SER A 770 10.80 -9.06 23.10
C SER A 770 10.09 -7.85 23.72
N TYR A 771 9.02 -7.36 23.07
CA TYR A 771 8.15 -6.33 23.65
C TYR A 771 7.56 -6.75 24.99
N GLU A 772 7.19 -8.01 25.14
CA GLU A 772 6.70 -8.59 26.40
C GLU A 772 7.68 -8.39 27.54
N GLN A 773 8.95 -8.72 27.33
CA GLN A 773 9.98 -8.56 28.35
C GLN A 773 10.13 -7.09 28.75
N MET A 774 10.15 -6.17 27.78
CA MET A 774 10.22 -4.73 28.07
C MET A 774 9.02 -4.25 28.88
N PHE A 775 7.82 -4.72 28.58
CA PHE A 775 6.62 -4.36 29.34
C PHE A 775 6.64 -4.92 30.75
N ARG A 776 7.09 -6.16 30.92
CA ARG A 776 7.22 -6.81 32.24
C ARG A 776 8.23 -6.09 33.12
N GLU A 777 9.37 -5.69 32.56
CA GLU A 777 10.49 -5.10 33.29
C GLU A 777 10.34 -3.60 33.54
N SER A 778 9.47 -2.89 32.81
CA SER A 778 9.31 -1.44 32.96
C SER A 778 8.33 -1.07 34.07
N SER A 779 8.65 0.00 34.82
CA SER A 779 7.82 0.56 35.88
C SER A 779 6.73 1.47 35.37
N LEU A 780 7.03 2.25 34.31
CA LEU A 780 6.16 3.25 33.71
C LEU A 780 6.38 3.27 32.20
N MET A 781 5.33 3.56 31.46
CA MET A 781 5.41 3.75 30.00
C MET A 781 4.99 5.16 29.62
N VAL A 782 5.82 5.81 28.79
CA VAL A 782 5.46 6.98 27.99
C VAL A 782 5.11 6.53 26.59
N THR A 783 3.94 6.91 26.13
CA THR A 783 3.47 6.60 24.78
C THR A 783 2.60 7.73 24.21
N ASP A 784 1.99 7.50 23.05
CA ASP A 784 1.06 8.46 22.45
C ASP A 784 -0.26 7.74 22.09
N PHE A 785 -0.44 7.38 20.84
CA PHE A 785 -1.62 6.66 20.31
C PHE A 785 -1.35 5.17 20.11
N SER A 786 -0.31 4.62 20.68
CA SER A 786 0.14 3.26 20.43
C SER A 786 -0.76 2.20 21.07
N GLY A 787 -1.03 1.12 20.33
CA GLY A 787 -1.78 -0.03 20.83
C GLY A 787 -1.12 -0.77 22.01
N VAL A 788 0.18 -0.55 22.25
CA VAL A 788 0.92 -1.17 23.39
C VAL A 788 0.49 -0.62 24.76
N GLN A 789 -0.21 0.51 24.80
CA GLN A 789 -0.81 1.05 26.02
C GLN A 789 -1.73 0.04 26.72
N PHE A 790 -2.47 -0.75 25.95
CA PHE A 790 -3.41 -1.71 26.52
C PHE A 790 -2.71 -2.88 27.22
N ASP A 791 -1.56 -3.33 26.68
CA ASP A 791 -0.74 -4.35 27.32
C ASP A 791 -0.22 -3.87 28.66
N PHE A 792 0.20 -2.59 28.73
CA PHE A 792 0.73 -1.99 29.93
C PHE A 792 -0.35 -1.71 30.98
N ALA A 793 -1.51 -1.17 30.55
CA ALA A 793 -2.67 -0.96 31.40
C ALA A 793 -3.24 -2.27 31.96
N TYR A 794 -3.19 -3.38 31.19
CA TYR A 794 -3.58 -4.70 31.66
C TYR A 794 -2.80 -5.14 32.91
N MET A 795 -1.51 -4.78 33.01
CA MET A 795 -0.67 -5.05 34.18
C MET A 795 -0.87 -4.05 35.31
N ARG A 796 -1.78 -3.08 35.21
CA ARG A 796 -1.99 -1.98 36.17
C ARG A 796 -0.73 -1.17 36.46
N LYS A 797 0.08 -0.94 35.43
CA LYS A 797 1.26 -0.08 35.52
C LYS A 797 0.93 1.34 35.01
N PRO A 798 1.56 2.39 35.56
CA PRO A 798 1.28 3.76 35.18
C PRO A 798 1.68 4.05 33.73
N LEU A 799 0.84 4.77 33.02
CA LEU A 799 1.06 5.31 31.68
C LEU A 799 1.08 6.83 31.73
N VAL A 800 1.82 7.44 30.82
CA VAL A 800 1.75 8.87 30.52
C VAL A 800 1.72 9.03 29.02
N TYR A 801 0.82 9.87 28.53
CA TYR A 801 0.66 10.13 27.11
C TYR A 801 1.32 11.44 26.70
N LEU A 802 2.07 11.44 25.59
CA LEU A 802 2.61 12.63 24.96
C LEU A 802 1.86 12.91 23.65
N HIS A 803 0.85 13.75 23.73
CA HIS A 803 0.13 14.28 22.55
C HIS A 803 0.71 15.66 22.19
N HIS A 804 2.00 15.67 21.80
CA HIS A 804 2.78 16.88 21.57
C HIS A 804 2.20 17.73 20.45
N HIS A 805 2.10 19.06 20.66
CA HIS A 805 1.49 19.99 19.70
C HIS A 805 2.17 20.01 18.34
N ASP A 806 3.52 19.85 18.29
CA ASP A 806 4.30 19.87 17.06
C ASP A 806 4.26 18.55 16.27
N ILE A 807 3.71 17.47 16.87
CA ILE A 807 3.63 16.17 16.22
C ILE A 807 2.20 15.93 15.73
N PRO A 808 1.96 15.86 14.41
CA PRO A 808 0.62 15.65 13.88
C PRO A 808 -0.04 14.38 14.44
N GLN A 809 -1.33 14.49 14.76
CA GLN A 809 -2.13 13.36 15.21
C GLN A 809 -2.22 12.31 14.11
N HIS A 810 -2.08 11.03 14.47
CA HIS A 810 -1.95 9.94 13.49
C HIS A 810 -3.22 9.09 13.34
N TYR A 811 -4.14 9.15 14.29
CA TYR A 811 -5.33 8.29 14.34
C TYR A 811 -6.62 9.10 14.42
N GLU A 812 -7.69 8.50 13.87
CA GLU A 812 -9.06 8.91 14.13
C GLU A 812 -9.56 8.20 15.39
N GLU A 813 -10.37 8.87 16.20
CA GLU A 813 -10.97 8.26 17.37
C GLU A 813 -11.98 7.17 16.97
N GLY A 814 -12.03 6.12 17.77
CA GLY A 814 -13.04 5.07 17.73
C GLY A 814 -13.89 5.12 19.00
N THR A 815 -14.04 3.97 19.65
CA THR A 815 -14.75 3.86 20.94
C THR A 815 -13.86 4.12 22.17
N PHE A 816 -12.58 4.46 21.98
CA PHE A 816 -11.67 4.83 23.03
C PHE A 816 -11.42 6.35 23.02
N HIS A 817 -11.96 7.03 24.04
CA HIS A 817 -11.85 8.47 24.21
C HIS A 817 -10.80 8.79 25.27
N TYR A 818 -9.73 9.46 24.89
CA TYR A 818 -8.61 9.73 25.80
C TYR A 818 -9.03 10.58 27.01
N ASP A 819 -9.92 11.54 26.86
CA ASP A 819 -10.38 12.40 27.95
C ASP A 819 -11.02 11.61 29.10
N THR A 820 -11.76 10.55 28.81
CA THR A 820 -12.53 9.79 29.79
C THR A 820 -11.99 8.40 30.08
N MET A 821 -11.23 7.81 29.13
CA MET A 821 -10.83 6.41 29.20
C MET A 821 -9.31 6.22 29.28
N ALA A 822 -8.50 7.26 29.08
CA ALA A 822 -7.04 7.16 29.19
C ALA A 822 -6.62 6.54 30.53
N PHE A 823 -5.57 5.72 30.50
CA PHE A 823 -5.02 5.01 31.64
C PHE A 823 -3.90 5.78 32.34
N GLY A 824 -3.75 7.06 32.04
CA GLY A 824 -2.75 7.95 32.59
C GLY A 824 -2.95 9.39 32.11
N GLU A 825 -2.08 10.27 32.56
CA GLU A 825 -2.11 11.70 32.22
C GLU A 825 -1.72 11.96 30.76
N ILE A 826 -2.26 13.03 30.17
CA ILE A 826 -1.95 13.49 28.83
C ILE A 826 -1.15 14.78 28.93
N CYS A 827 0.06 14.79 28.37
CA CYS A 827 0.93 15.94 28.26
C CYS A 827 1.00 16.43 26.81
N HIS A 828 1.13 17.73 26.63
CA HIS A 828 1.20 18.37 25.31
C HIS A 828 2.58 18.96 24.98
N THR A 829 3.46 19.02 25.97
CA THR A 829 4.84 19.50 25.85
C THR A 829 5.81 18.56 26.54
N ASN A 830 7.11 18.66 26.18
CA ASN A 830 8.16 17.90 26.87
C ASN A 830 8.32 18.34 28.33
N ASP A 831 8.16 19.63 28.62
CA ASP A 831 8.28 20.15 29.99
C ASP A 831 7.23 19.54 30.93
N GLU A 832 5.96 19.55 30.53
CA GLU A 832 4.89 18.91 31.29
C GLU A 832 5.19 17.42 31.54
N LEU A 833 5.64 16.72 30.50
CA LEU A 833 5.97 15.29 30.60
C LEU A 833 7.14 15.04 31.56
N ILE A 834 8.22 15.81 31.45
CA ILE A 834 9.41 15.65 32.30
C ILE A 834 9.09 15.91 33.77
N ASP A 835 8.34 16.95 34.05
CA ASP A 835 7.94 17.27 35.42
C ASP A 835 7.10 16.14 36.04
N LEU A 836 6.19 15.59 35.26
CA LEU A 836 5.35 14.46 35.66
C LEU A 836 6.17 13.18 35.87
N LEU A 837 7.10 12.87 34.97
CA LEU A 837 8.00 11.71 35.10
C LEU A 837 8.90 11.81 36.32
N CYS A 838 9.45 12.99 36.62
CA CYS A 838 10.24 13.24 37.84
C CYS A 838 9.39 12.97 39.10
N GLY A 839 8.13 13.37 39.12
CA GLY A 839 7.17 13.05 40.17
C GLY A 839 6.94 11.54 40.33
N TYR A 840 6.65 10.86 39.22
CA TYR A 840 6.42 9.41 39.24
C TYR A 840 7.65 8.63 39.73
N MET A 841 8.85 8.97 39.28
CA MET A 841 10.09 8.32 39.72
C MET A 841 10.33 8.53 41.22
N ARG A 842 10.06 9.74 41.73
CA ARG A 842 10.13 10.04 43.18
C ARG A 842 9.16 9.18 44.00
N ASP A 843 7.93 8.98 43.49
CA ASP A 843 6.83 8.33 44.21
C ASP A 843 6.74 6.80 43.90
N GLY A 844 7.76 6.24 43.23
CA GLY A 844 7.93 4.80 42.96
C GLY A 844 7.05 4.28 41.83
N CYS A 845 6.70 5.11 40.88
CA CYS A 845 5.95 4.76 39.64
C CYS A 845 4.66 3.95 39.92
N ARG A 846 3.83 4.43 40.84
CA ARG A 846 2.54 3.78 41.17
C ARG A 846 1.42 4.31 40.30
N MET A 847 0.61 3.42 39.76
CA MET A 847 -0.59 3.82 38.99
C MET A 847 -1.59 4.50 39.93
N LYS A 848 -2.08 5.66 39.59
CA LYS A 848 -3.10 6.37 40.34
C LYS A 848 -4.42 5.60 40.34
N GLU A 849 -5.18 5.71 41.43
CA GLU A 849 -6.41 4.93 41.63
C GLU A 849 -7.47 5.18 40.53
N GLU A 850 -7.57 6.42 40.07
CA GLU A 850 -8.45 6.77 38.93
C GLU A 850 -8.15 5.92 37.69
N TYR A 851 -6.91 5.86 37.26
CA TYR A 851 -6.49 5.12 36.06
C TYR A 851 -6.55 3.62 36.29
N ARG A 852 -6.34 3.16 37.52
CA ARG A 852 -6.54 1.76 37.88
C ARG A 852 -7.99 1.34 37.69
N ARG A 853 -8.95 2.16 38.14
CA ARG A 853 -10.38 1.88 37.95
C ARG A 853 -10.77 1.86 36.46
N ARG A 854 -10.25 2.81 35.68
CA ARG A 854 -10.47 2.83 34.22
C ARG A 854 -9.94 1.54 33.55
N ALA A 855 -8.75 1.09 33.94
CA ALA A 855 -8.20 -0.16 33.43
C ALA A 855 -9.00 -1.38 33.89
N ASP A 856 -9.52 -1.39 35.13
CA ASP A 856 -10.35 -2.49 35.64
C ASP A 856 -11.71 -2.58 34.95
N ASP A 857 -12.32 -1.45 34.57
CA ASP A 857 -13.55 -1.42 33.79
C ASP A 857 -13.33 -1.83 32.33
N PHE A 858 -12.15 -1.50 31.77
CA PHE A 858 -11.88 -1.71 30.37
C PHE A 858 -11.72 -3.21 30.01
N PHE A 859 -10.97 -3.99 30.78
CA PHE A 859 -10.66 -5.38 30.50
C PHE A 859 -11.66 -6.34 31.13
N ALA A 860 -12.29 -7.19 30.32
CA ALA A 860 -13.31 -8.14 30.80
C ALA A 860 -12.72 -9.25 31.71
N PHE A 861 -11.48 -9.69 31.45
CA PHE A 861 -10.81 -10.77 32.18
C PHE A 861 -9.38 -10.40 32.53
N ARG A 862 -8.95 -10.80 33.74
CA ARG A 862 -7.58 -10.60 34.24
C ARG A 862 -7.00 -11.85 34.89
N ASP A 863 -7.66 -13.00 34.69
CA ASP A 863 -7.31 -14.27 35.32
C ASP A 863 -6.21 -15.05 34.61
N ARG A 864 -5.70 -14.51 33.48
CA ARG A 864 -4.65 -15.11 32.64
C ARG A 864 -5.03 -16.50 32.08
N ASN A 865 -6.32 -16.75 31.89
CA ASN A 865 -6.86 -17.95 31.27
C ASN A 865 -7.44 -17.67 29.86
N ASN A 866 -6.92 -16.64 29.18
CA ASN A 866 -7.42 -16.21 27.89
C ASN A 866 -7.21 -17.27 26.80
N CYS A 867 -6.03 -17.90 26.78
CA CYS A 867 -5.73 -18.97 25.82
C CYS A 867 -6.69 -20.15 25.97
N GLN A 868 -7.04 -20.52 27.21
CA GLN A 868 -7.99 -21.61 27.46
C GLN A 868 -9.38 -21.27 26.89
N ARG A 869 -9.94 -20.11 27.26
CA ARG A 869 -11.27 -19.69 26.79
C ARG A 869 -11.36 -19.65 25.26
N ILE A 870 -10.34 -19.09 24.63
CA ILE A 870 -10.27 -19.01 23.16
C ILE A 870 -10.16 -20.40 22.54
N TYR A 871 -9.33 -21.25 23.11
CA TYR A 871 -9.13 -22.60 22.63
C TYR A 871 -10.42 -23.44 22.71
N ASP A 872 -11.14 -23.36 23.83
CA ASP A 872 -12.40 -24.07 24.04
C ASP A 872 -13.46 -23.65 23.00
N ILE A 873 -13.63 -22.33 22.78
CA ILE A 873 -14.54 -21.81 21.73
C ILE A 873 -14.12 -22.29 20.33
N MET A 874 -12.82 -22.30 20.04
CA MET A 874 -12.33 -22.79 18.74
C MET A 874 -12.58 -24.29 18.57
N LEU A 875 -12.41 -25.07 19.63
CA LEU A 875 -12.64 -26.52 19.60
C LEU A 875 -14.12 -26.85 19.38
N ASP A 876 -15.01 -26.11 20.04
CA ASP A 876 -16.45 -26.27 19.84
C ASP A 876 -16.87 -25.83 18.44
N TYR A 877 -16.33 -24.71 17.96
CA TYR A 877 -16.54 -24.28 16.58
C TYR A 877 -16.06 -25.32 15.54
N GLN A 878 -14.94 -25.99 15.79
CA GLN A 878 -14.44 -27.09 14.95
C GLN A 878 -15.46 -28.24 14.90
N LYS A 879 -15.97 -28.67 16.05
CA LYS A 879 -16.94 -29.77 16.16
C LYS A 879 -18.29 -29.42 15.50
N GLU A 880 -18.80 -28.22 15.72
CA GLU A 880 -20.13 -27.83 15.31
C GLU A 880 -20.21 -27.35 13.85
N LYS A 881 -19.20 -26.61 13.38
CA LYS A 881 -19.25 -25.91 12.08
C LYS A 881 -18.35 -26.52 11.00
N ILE A 882 -17.27 -27.17 11.38
CA ILE A 882 -16.29 -27.68 10.40
C ILE A 882 -16.42 -29.19 10.22
N ASP A 883 -16.42 -29.96 11.29
CA ASP A 883 -16.42 -31.42 11.22
C ASP A 883 -17.65 -32.00 10.49
N PRO A 884 -18.89 -31.47 10.66
CA PRO A 884 -20.08 -32.03 9.99
C PRO A 884 -19.97 -31.89 8.45
N VAL A 885 -19.41 -30.78 7.95
CA VAL A 885 -19.32 -30.52 6.50
C VAL A 885 -18.05 -31.14 5.87
N ARG A 886 -17.13 -31.60 6.68
CA ARG A 886 -15.83 -32.09 6.23
C ARG A 886 -15.94 -33.36 5.39
N HIS A 887 -16.88 -34.24 5.66
CA HIS A 887 -17.12 -35.45 4.89
C HIS A 887 -17.71 -35.17 3.50
N HIS A 888 -18.31 -34.01 3.31
CA HIS A 888 -18.88 -33.54 2.02
C HIS A 888 -17.92 -32.69 1.19
N ARG A 889 -16.78 -32.33 1.71
CA ARG A 889 -15.75 -31.49 1.03
C ARG A 889 -14.95 -32.22 -0.08
#